data_751369efbb1704801b42417056d6f07a
#
_entry.id   751369efbb1704801b42417056d6f07a
#
_cell.length_a   1.000
_cell.length_b   1.000
_cell.length_c   1.000
_cell.angle_alpha   90.00
_cell.angle_beta   90.00
_cell.angle_gamma   90.00
#
_symmetry.space_group_name_H-M   'P 1'
#
loop_
_entity.id
_entity.type
_entity.pdbx_description
1 polymer ?
#
loop_
_entity_poly.entity_id
_entity_poly.type
_entity_poly.pdbx_seq_one_letter_code
_entity_poly.pdbx_strand_id
1 'polypeptide(L)'
;MEKSIKIKGARAHNLKNIDVEIPRNKLVVITGLSGSGKSSLAFDTIYAEGQRRYVESLSSYARQFLGQMDKPDVDNIDGLSPAISIDQKTTSHNPRSTVGTVTEIYDYLRLLFARVGHPHCPRCGKPIAQQSIDQMIDQVKALPDKTKLLIMAQVVRGKKGEHKKILAHIRREGYVRVRVDGEVLDVNEEINLEKNKKHTIEVVIDRLIVREGFESRLADSLETALKLGEGVVYIQVVDDELMMFSENFACVDCGISLPEITPRMFSFNNPYGACPVCTGLGSHMEFDEELVVDPELSISDGAIMPLSKNKHAYAMKAMEAVLSVYGGALSTPWKELSKKTQKALLYGTGTERVSFSYTNMFGEEKTYFVPFEGVMPLLSRRYQETDSDDMRASYENYMTEIPCKACHGARLKPETLAVTIEKKNIFDVTQLTIREAFDFLSTISFSERELKIAQQVVKEIQERLRFLLNVGLDYLTLSRAAGTLSGGEAQRIRLATQIGSGLQGVIYVLDEPSIGLHQRDNNRLLATLKHLRDLGNTLIVVEHDEDTMYAADYIIDIGPGAGTNGGKVVAAGTVKDIMKSKASMTGAYLSRRRFIPVPKKRRKGNGKFLEVVGAAENNLKNLSVKFPLGTLTLVTGVSGSGKSTLVNEILYKGIASQLYHAKGKPGKHKGILGLENIDKIIDIDQQPIGRTPRSNPATYTGVFDAIRDLFSQTNASKMRGYKAGRFSFNVKGGRCEACRGDGILKIEMHFLPDVYVPCEVCKGARYNRETLEVRYKGKNIFDVLDMTIDEACEFFKNVPRIARKLQIIKDVGLGYLKLGQSATTLSGGEAQRVKLATELLRRSTGRTLYILDEPTTGLHTADIHKLLDILERLVEGGDTVVVIEHNLDVIKTADYIIDLGPEGGDKGGTIVATGTPEEIVKVKNSYTGKFLKSLLDEQK
;
A
#
# COMPACT_ATOMS: atom_id res chain seq x y z
N MET A 1 -18.95 1.86 38.69
CA MET A 1 -18.95 1.82 37.23
C MET A 1 -20.05 0.86 36.78
N GLU A 2 -20.82 1.24 35.77
CA GLU A 2 -21.81 0.35 35.17
C GLU A 2 -21.16 -0.93 34.64
N LYS A 3 -21.81 -2.07 34.88
CA LYS A 3 -21.27 -3.39 34.51
C LYS A 3 -21.48 -3.72 33.02
N SER A 4 -22.31 -2.94 32.31
CA SER A 4 -22.71 -3.17 30.94
C SER A 4 -22.90 -1.87 30.16
N ILE A 5 -22.77 -1.93 28.85
CA ILE A 5 -23.18 -0.89 27.90
C ILE A 5 -24.62 -1.22 27.51
N LYS A 6 -25.54 -0.25 27.71
CA LYS A 6 -26.97 -0.46 27.40
C LYS A 6 -27.36 0.43 26.24
N ILE A 7 -27.73 -0.17 25.13
CA ILE A 7 -28.18 0.48 23.91
C ILE A 7 -29.70 0.32 23.84
N LYS A 8 -30.41 1.42 23.64
CA LYS A 8 -31.86 1.44 23.47
C LYS A 8 -32.25 2.07 22.15
N GLY A 9 -33.08 1.40 21.39
CA GLY A 9 -33.70 1.95 20.20
C GLY A 9 -32.73 2.19 19.05
N ALA A 10 -31.77 1.32 18.79
CA ALA A 10 -30.83 1.47 17.65
C ALA A 10 -31.53 1.23 16.31
N ARG A 11 -31.45 2.22 15.39
CA ARG A 11 -32.12 2.24 14.08
C ARG A 11 -31.19 2.56 12.92
N ALA A 12 -29.88 2.62 13.14
CA ALA A 12 -28.93 2.90 12.10
C ALA A 12 -29.07 1.91 10.93
N HIS A 13 -29.17 2.40 9.71
CA HIS A 13 -29.32 1.63 8.47
C HIS A 13 -30.49 0.61 8.52
N ASN A 14 -30.17 -0.69 8.58
CA ASN A 14 -31.17 -1.75 8.58
C ASN A 14 -31.58 -2.24 9.97
N LEU A 15 -31.05 -1.67 11.05
CA LEU A 15 -31.41 -2.03 12.42
C LEU A 15 -32.88 -1.69 12.71
N LYS A 16 -33.58 -2.61 13.34
CA LYS A 16 -35.05 -2.54 13.58
C LYS A 16 -35.38 -2.11 15.00
N ASN A 17 -34.94 -0.94 15.43
CA ASN A 17 -35.24 -0.42 16.78
C ASN A 17 -34.83 -1.42 17.87
N ILE A 18 -33.55 -1.84 17.83
CA ILE A 18 -33.10 -2.92 18.73
C ILE A 18 -32.56 -2.37 20.04
N ASP A 19 -32.81 -3.14 21.11
CA ASP A 19 -32.25 -2.97 22.43
C ASP A 19 -31.16 -4.03 22.65
N VAL A 20 -29.96 -3.61 23.10
CA VAL A 20 -28.83 -4.52 23.28
C VAL A 20 -28.09 -4.18 24.57
N GLU A 21 -27.75 -5.18 25.35
CA GLU A 21 -26.87 -5.05 26.50
C GLU A 21 -25.55 -5.79 26.28
N ILE A 22 -24.41 -5.06 26.39
CA ILE A 22 -23.06 -5.55 26.13
C ILE A 22 -22.29 -5.52 27.44
N PRO A 23 -21.77 -6.65 27.93
CA PRO A 23 -20.97 -6.69 29.15
C PRO A 23 -19.63 -5.98 28.95
N ARG A 24 -19.21 -5.17 29.94
CA ARG A 24 -17.92 -4.48 29.93
C ARG A 24 -16.76 -5.41 30.33
N ASN A 25 -15.55 -5.05 29.91
CA ASN A 25 -14.31 -5.79 30.19
C ASN A 25 -14.37 -7.25 29.72
N LYS A 26 -15.00 -7.43 28.56
CA LYS A 26 -15.22 -8.74 27.93
C LYS A 26 -14.85 -8.69 26.45
N LEU A 27 -14.51 -9.84 25.91
CA LEU A 27 -14.43 -10.07 24.48
C LEU A 27 -15.84 -10.42 23.95
N VAL A 28 -16.45 -9.47 23.26
CA VAL A 28 -17.81 -9.57 22.72
C VAL A 28 -17.73 -9.71 21.21
N VAL A 29 -18.30 -10.76 20.66
CA VAL A 29 -18.38 -10.99 19.22
C VAL A 29 -19.77 -10.64 18.71
N ILE A 30 -19.85 -9.79 17.69
CA ILE A 30 -21.07 -9.50 16.94
C ILE A 30 -20.99 -10.31 15.63
N THR A 31 -21.91 -11.24 15.47
CA THR A 31 -21.95 -12.17 14.32
C THR A 31 -23.31 -12.16 13.62
N GLY A 32 -23.44 -12.90 12.53
CA GLY A 32 -24.66 -13.02 11.70
C GLY A 32 -24.37 -12.97 10.20
N LEU A 33 -25.36 -13.16 9.37
CA LEU A 33 -25.22 -13.17 7.91
C LEU A 33 -24.62 -11.86 7.37
N SER A 34 -23.98 -11.92 6.18
CA SER A 34 -23.53 -10.71 5.50
C SER A 34 -24.72 -9.78 5.22
N GLY A 35 -24.56 -8.47 5.51
CA GLY A 35 -25.65 -7.50 5.40
C GLY A 35 -26.74 -7.58 6.48
N SER A 36 -26.54 -8.34 7.57
CA SER A 36 -27.54 -8.42 8.66
C SER A 36 -27.62 -7.19 9.57
N GLY A 37 -26.62 -6.29 9.55
CA GLY A 37 -26.58 -5.09 10.39
C GLY A 37 -25.48 -5.09 11.47
N LYS A 38 -24.55 -6.03 11.42
CA LYS A 38 -23.43 -6.14 12.37
C LYS A 38 -22.60 -4.86 12.48
N SER A 39 -22.11 -4.41 11.32
CA SER A 39 -21.28 -3.19 11.23
C SER A 39 -22.08 -1.94 11.60
N SER A 40 -23.39 -1.92 11.28
CA SER A 40 -24.30 -0.83 11.69
C SER A 40 -24.41 -0.71 13.20
N LEU A 41 -24.45 -1.84 13.93
CA LEU A 41 -24.45 -1.81 15.39
C LEU A 41 -23.07 -1.45 15.94
N ALA A 42 -21.99 -2.09 15.45
CA ALA A 42 -20.64 -1.93 15.99
C ALA A 42 -20.04 -0.55 15.68
N PHE A 43 -20.09 -0.13 14.42
CA PHE A 43 -19.40 1.08 13.93
C PHE A 43 -20.34 2.28 13.85
N ASP A 44 -21.49 2.15 13.17
CA ASP A 44 -22.36 3.30 12.93
C ASP A 44 -23.22 3.67 14.16
N THR A 45 -23.26 2.80 15.19
CA THR A 45 -23.97 3.09 16.45
C THR A 45 -23.01 3.23 17.63
N ILE A 46 -22.30 2.16 18.02
CA ILE A 46 -21.50 2.16 19.27
C ILE A 46 -20.26 3.02 19.13
N TYR A 47 -19.44 2.78 18.09
CA TYR A 47 -18.23 3.53 17.87
C TYR A 47 -18.54 5.01 17.56
N ALA A 48 -19.49 5.27 16.66
CA ALA A 48 -19.86 6.62 16.26
C ALA A 48 -20.30 7.47 17.48
N GLU A 49 -21.14 6.93 18.37
CA GLU A 49 -21.58 7.63 19.59
C GLU A 49 -20.43 7.79 20.60
N GLY A 50 -19.59 6.77 20.76
CA GLY A 50 -18.42 6.83 21.64
C GLY A 50 -17.43 7.90 21.21
N GLN A 51 -17.16 7.97 19.91
CA GLN A 51 -16.28 8.99 19.33
C GLN A 51 -16.92 10.39 19.39
N ARG A 52 -18.20 10.50 19.08
CA ARG A 52 -18.93 11.78 19.18
C ARG A 52 -18.82 12.37 20.59
N ARG A 53 -19.12 11.58 21.64
CA ARG A 53 -19.00 12.03 23.04
C ARG A 53 -17.57 12.40 23.41
N TYR A 54 -16.59 11.66 22.92
CA TYR A 54 -15.18 11.98 23.14
C TYR A 54 -14.81 13.34 22.51
N VAL A 55 -15.19 13.56 21.24
CA VAL A 55 -14.95 14.82 20.52
C VAL A 55 -15.67 15.98 21.21
N GLU A 56 -16.90 15.79 21.70
CA GLU A 56 -17.65 16.81 22.46
C GLU A 56 -16.99 17.19 23.78
N SER A 57 -16.24 16.28 24.39
CA SER A 57 -15.49 16.55 25.62
C SER A 57 -14.22 17.40 25.40
N LEU A 58 -13.76 17.54 24.14
CA LEU A 58 -12.58 18.32 23.80
C LEU A 58 -12.87 19.83 23.76
N SER A 59 -11.82 20.65 23.78
CA SER A 59 -11.91 22.09 23.66
C SER A 59 -12.60 22.53 22.36
N SER A 60 -13.23 23.71 22.36
CA SER A 60 -13.89 24.28 21.16
C SER A 60 -12.93 24.41 19.99
N TYR A 61 -11.65 24.70 20.25
CA TYR A 61 -10.60 24.76 19.23
C TYR A 61 -10.35 23.39 18.60
N ALA A 62 -10.18 22.33 19.39
CA ALA A 62 -9.97 20.97 18.87
C ALA A 62 -11.18 20.46 18.06
N ARG A 63 -12.41 20.81 18.48
CA ARG A 63 -13.64 20.47 17.76
C ARG A 63 -13.75 21.10 16.38
N GLN A 64 -13.21 22.30 16.17
CA GLN A 64 -13.18 22.95 14.86
C GLN A 64 -12.34 22.16 13.84
N PHE A 65 -11.29 21.46 14.28
CA PHE A 65 -10.44 20.65 13.41
C PHE A 65 -11.00 19.25 13.16
N LEU A 66 -11.71 18.67 14.14
CA LEU A 66 -12.23 17.30 14.04
C LEU A 66 -13.60 17.21 13.36
N GLY A 67 -14.25 18.34 13.14
CA GLY A 67 -15.59 18.40 12.55
C GLY A 67 -16.69 17.99 13.53
N GLN A 68 -17.92 18.35 13.18
CA GLN A 68 -19.11 17.91 13.90
C GLN A 68 -19.50 16.52 13.41
N MET A 69 -19.59 15.56 14.31
CA MET A 69 -20.05 14.20 13.98
C MET A 69 -21.57 14.13 14.12
N ASP A 70 -22.23 13.52 13.14
CA ASP A 70 -23.67 13.30 13.20
C ASP A 70 -24.00 12.34 14.36
N LYS A 71 -25.10 12.62 15.07
CA LYS A 71 -25.59 11.73 16.10
C LYS A 71 -26.15 10.47 15.42
N PRO A 72 -25.72 9.26 15.83
CA PRO A 72 -26.31 8.04 15.32
C PRO A 72 -27.80 7.95 15.68
N ASP A 73 -28.56 7.26 14.83
CA ASP A 73 -30.00 7.05 15.07
C ASP A 73 -30.20 5.99 16.16
N VAL A 74 -30.20 6.47 17.39
CA VAL A 74 -30.36 5.68 18.62
C VAL A 74 -31.01 6.55 19.69
N ASP A 75 -31.89 5.95 20.50
CA ASP A 75 -32.56 6.70 21.57
C ASP A 75 -31.58 7.06 22.68
N ASN A 76 -30.86 6.08 23.21
CA ASN A 76 -29.86 6.30 24.25
C ASN A 76 -28.81 5.17 24.29
N ILE A 77 -27.56 5.51 24.67
CA ILE A 77 -26.51 4.55 25.00
C ILE A 77 -25.90 4.94 26.35
N ASP A 78 -26.02 4.07 27.34
CA ASP A 78 -25.44 4.23 28.67
C ASP A 78 -24.18 3.35 28.82
N GLY A 79 -23.25 3.76 29.67
CA GLY A 79 -22.05 2.99 30.02
C GLY A 79 -20.94 3.01 28.96
N LEU A 80 -20.97 3.95 27.98
CA LEU A 80 -19.90 4.09 27.01
C LEU A 80 -18.62 4.64 27.65
N SER A 81 -17.48 4.05 27.25
CA SER A 81 -16.12 4.61 27.40
C SER A 81 -15.63 5.17 26.06
N PRO A 82 -14.49 5.89 26.02
CA PRO A 82 -13.86 6.27 24.77
C PRO A 82 -13.70 5.04 23.86
N ALA A 83 -14.07 5.19 22.58
CA ALA A 83 -14.07 4.11 21.63
C ALA A 83 -12.98 4.30 20.56
N ILE A 84 -12.29 3.22 20.23
CA ILE A 84 -11.24 3.16 19.21
C ILE A 84 -11.68 2.16 18.15
N SER A 85 -11.71 2.56 16.88
CA SER A 85 -12.01 1.71 15.74
C SER A 85 -10.74 1.19 15.08
N ILE A 86 -10.75 -0.10 14.75
CA ILE A 86 -9.71 -0.75 13.95
C ILE A 86 -10.41 -1.42 12.77
N ASP A 87 -10.66 -0.62 11.73
CA ASP A 87 -11.33 -1.05 10.51
C ASP A 87 -10.37 -1.53 9.43
N GLN A 88 -10.90 -2.15 8.39
CA GLN A 88 -10.14 -2.70 7.26
C GLN A 88 -9.87 -1.66 6.14
N LYS A 89 -10.63 -0.58 6.09
CA LYS A 89 -10.81 0.26 4.88
C LYS A 89 -9.68 1.22 4.50
N THR A 90 -8.63 1.42 5.30
CA THR A 90 -7.65 2.47 5.00
C THR A 90 -6.22 1.96 4.94
N THR A 91 -5.79 1.49 3.78
CA THR A 91 -4.36 1.52 3.44
C THR A 91 -3.99 2.95 3.07
N SER A 92 -2.97 3.48 3.72
CA SER A 92 -2.43 4.80 3.36
C SER A 92 -1.85 4.73 1.95
N HIS A 93 -2.38 5.53 1.03
CA HIS A 93 -1.82 5.68 -0.31
C HIS A 93 -0.61 6.61 -0.37
N ASN A 94 -0.14 7.10 0.78
CA ASN A 94 1.04 7.95 0.83
C ASN A 94 2.31 7.11 0.59
N PRO A 95 3.07 7.35 -0.49
CA PRO A 95 4.25 6.55 -0.84
C PRO A 95 5.39 6.69 0.19
N ARG A 96 5.33 7.69 1.08
CA ARG A 96 6.29 7.87 2.15
C ARG A 96 5.96 7.07 3.42
N SER A 97 4.73 6.55 3.55
CA SER A 97 4.35 5.75 4.69
C SER A 97 4.93 4.34 4.59
N THR A 98 5.64 3.90 5.63
CA THR A 98 6.21 2.55 5.75
C THR A 98 5.72 1.87 7.03
N VAL A 99 5.91 0.57 7.15
CA VAL A 99 5.62 -0.15 8.39
C VAL A 99 6.30 0.53 9.58
N GLY A 100 7.59 0.86 9.46
CA GLY A 100 8.34 1.54 10.51
C GLY A 100 7.79 2.91 10.92
N THR A 101 7.24 3.69 9.97
CA THR A 101 6.67 5.02 10.28
C THR A 101 5.27 4.92 10.87
N VAL A 102 4.44 3.98 10.40
CA VAL A 102 3.08 3.78 10.92
C VAL A 102 3.09 3.23 12.35
N THR A 103 4.12 2.43 12.68
CA THR A 103 4.30 1.86 14.03
C THR A 103 5.11 2.76 14.97
N GLU A 104 5.51 3.94 14.50
CA GLU A 104 6.40 4.88 15.22
C GLU A 104 7.81 4.32 15.51
N ILE A 105 8.10 3.07 15.17
CA ILE A 105 9.43 2.45 15.38
C ILE A 105 10.52 3.28 14.71
N TYR A 106 10.24 3.83 13.52
CA TYR A 106 11.20 4.65 12.79
C TYR A 106 11.60 5.93 13.54
N ASP A 107 10.67 6.53 14.27
CA ASP A 107 10.94 7.74 15.04
C ASP A 107 11.87 7.44 16.23
N TYR A 108 11.68 6.31 16.89
CA TYR A 108 12.61 5.83 17.92
C TYR A 108 13.98 5.43 17.34
N LEU A 109 14.02 4.79 16.15
CA LEU A 109 15.28 4.50 15.46
C LEU A 109 16.04 5.79 15.13
N ARG A 110 15.38 6.83 14.63
CA ARG A 110 15.99 8.14 14.38
C ARG A 110 16.62 8.72 15.65
N LEU A 111 15.93 8.60 16.79
CA LEU A 111 16.46 9.05 18.07
C LEU A 111 17.66 8.21 18.50
N LEU A 112 17.57 6.88 18.36
CA LEU A 112 18.66 5.96 18.71
C LEU A 112 19.92 6.27 17.90
N PHE A 113 19.80 6.34 16.55
CA PHE A 113 20.95 6.63 15.68
C PHE A 113 21.54 8.02 15.91
N ALA A 114 20.72 9.03 16.26
CA ALA A 114 21.20 10.36 16.56
C ALA A 114 21.98 10.44 17.89
N ARG A 115 21.72 9.53 18.84
CA ARG A 115 22.28 9.61 20.19
C ARG A 115 23.47 8.67 20.43
N VAL A 116 23.44 7.48 19.84
CA VAL A 116 24.46 6.43 20.02
C VAL A 116 25.05 5.94 18.70
N GLY A 117 24.69 6.52 17.57
CA GLY A 117 25.25 6.18 16.27
C GLY A 117 26.69 6.67 16.10
N HIS A 118 27.53 5.83 15.52
CA HIS A 118 28.94 6.13 15.21
C HIS A 118 29.05 6.66 13.77
N PRO A 119 29.44 7.92 13.59
CA PRO A 119 29.58 8.48 12.25
C PRO A 119 30.87 8.01 11.57
N HIS A 120 30.75 7.76 10.28
CA HIS A 120 31.85 7.39 9.38
C HIS A 120 31.89 8.34 8.18
N CYS A 121 33.03 8.38 7.53
CA CYS A 121 33.16 9.15 6.30
C CYS A 121 32.35 8.48 5.16
N PRO A 122 31.41 9.18 4.51
CA PRO A 122 30.62 8.60 3.42
C PRO A 122 31.46 8.23 2.19
N ARG A 123 32.71 8.69 2.10
CA ARG A 123 33.61 8.45 0.96
C ARG A 123 34.64 7.35 1.23
N CYS A 124 35.31 7.37 2.38
CA CYS A 124 36.38 6.41 2.70
C CYS A 124 36.01 5.41 3.79
N GLY A 125 34.85 5.55 4.45
CA GLY A 125 34.37 4.64 5.50
C GLY A 125 35.11 4.73 6.84
N LYS A 126 36.10 5.59 6.99
CA LYS A 126 36.83 5.75 8.26
C LYS A 126 35.92 6.37 9.33
N PRO A 127 36.02 5.95 10.61
CA PRO A 127 35.27 6.57 11.70
C PRO A 127 35.63 8.05 11.84
N ILE A 128 34.64 8.86 12.17
CA ILE A 128 34.76 10.29 12.37
C ILE A 128 34.37 10.60 13.81
N ALA A 129 35.19 11.37 14.53
CA ALA A 129 34.90 11.82 15.87
C ALA A 129 34.95 13.35 15.96
N GLN A 130 34.19 13.92 16.86
CA GLN A 130 34.40 15.30 17.31
C GLN A 130 35.56 15.31 18.27
N GLN A 131 36.40 16.34 18.16
CA GLN A 131 37.52 16.55 19.07
C GLN A 131 37.24 17.78 19.93
N SER A 132 37.35 17.63 21.23
CA SER A 132 37.34 18.79 22.13
C SER A 132 38.67 19.54 22.01
N ILE A 133 38.68 20.85 22.37
CA ILE A 133 39.90 21.66 22.40
C ILE A 133 40.94 20.98 23.27
N ASP A 134 40.60 20.41 24.43
CA ASP A 134 41.52 19.70 25.31
C ASP A 134 42.15 18.48 24.61
N GLN A 135 41.38 17.71 23.85
CA GLN A 135 41.90 16.59 23.07
C GLN A 135 42.83 17.04 21.93
N MET A 136 42.54 18.19 21.32
CA MET A 136 43.43 18.78 20.31
C MET A 136 44.75 19.21 20.97
N ILE A 137 44.65 19.84 22.14
CA ILE A 137 45.86 20.24 22.91
C ILE A 137 46.69 19.02 23.29
N ASP A 138 46.09 17.96 23.80
CA ASP A 138 46.77 16.72 24.19
C ASP A 138 47.52 16.09 22.99
N GLN A 139 46.94 16.10 21.82
CA GLN A 139 47.60 15.60 20.60
C GLN A 139 48.73 16.47 20.14
N VAL A 140 48.57 17.79 20.19
CA VAL A 140 49.65 18.72 19.85
C VAL A 140 50.76 18.65 20.88
N LYS A 141 50.46 18.45 22.15
CA LYS A 141 51.45 18.31 23.23
C LYS A 141 52.28 17.01 23.12
N ALA A 142 51.73 15.98 22.43
CA ALA A 142 52.47 14.75 22.17
C ALA A 142 53.59 14.92 21.11
N LEU A 143 53.65 16.06 20.41
CA LEU A 143 54.74 16.39 19.47
C LEU A 143 56.07 16.64 20.21
N PRO A 144 57.22 16.43 19.51
CA PRO A 144 58.53 16.67 20.12
C PRO A 144 58.69 18.13 20.61
N ASP A 145 59.47 18.29 21.71
CA ASP A 145 59.80 19.63 22.23
C ASP A 145 60.54 20.46 21.17
N LYS A 146 60.26 21.78 21.16
CA LYS A 146 60.74 22.76 20.18
C LYS A 146 60.16 22.62 18.77
N THR A 147 59.18 21.81 18.52
CA THR A 147 58.44 21.74 17.27
C THR A 147 57.76 23.08 16.98
N LYS A 148 57.99 23.63 15.77
CA LYS A 148 57.35 24.88 15.33
C LYS A 148 56.00 24.58 14.68
N LEU A 149 54.94 25.28 15.10
CA LEU A 149 53.58 25.10 14.65
C LEU A 149 53.01 26.37 14.00
N LEU A 150 52.25 26.20 12.94
CA LEU A 150 51.39 27.22 12.34
C LEU A 150 49.95 26.83 12.56
N ILE A 151 49.18 27.60 13.31
CA ILE A 151 47.76 27.40 13.51
C ILE A 151 46.97 28.19 12.49
N MET A 152 46.11 27.55 11.72
CA MET A 152 45.46 28.15 10.57
C MET A 152 43.96 27.81 10.56
N ALA A 153 43.16 28.78 10.08
CA ALA A 153 41.74 28.63 9.81
C ALA A 153 41.47 28.71 8.31
N GLN A 154 40.79 27.72 7.75
CA GLN A 154 40.48 27.71 6.32
C GLN A 154 39.21 28.51 6.03
N VAL A 155 39.30 29.57 5.23
CA VAL A 155 38.19 30.46 4.87
C VAL A 155 37.71 30.28 3.43
N VAL A 156 38.58 29.75 2.54
CA VAL A 156 38.22 29.40 1.16
C VAL A 156 38.75 28.01 0.86
N ARG A 157 37.92 27.12 0.35
CA ARG A 157 38.28 25.75 0.03
C ARG A 157 37.96 25.42 -1.43
N GLY A 158 38.99 25.39 -2.28
CA GLY A 158 38.90 24.95 -3.67
C GLY A 158 37.84 25.69 -4.50
N LYS A 159 37.57 26.97 -4.21
CA LYS A 159 36.59 27.79 -4.95
C LYS A 159 37.27 28.64 -6.00
N LYS A 160 36.66 28.76 -7.18
CA LYS A 160 37.12 29.68 -8.23
C LYS A 160 36.83 31.13 -7.85
N GLY A 161 37.73 32.05 -8.17
CA GLY A 161 37.50 33.47 -7.96
C GLY A 161 38.74 34.20 -7.49
N GLU A 162 38.75 35.51 -7.59
CA GLU A 162 39.83 36.39 -7.13
C GLU A 162 39.79 36.62 -5.60
N HIS A 163 38.74 36.27 -4.93
CA HIS A 163 38.51 36.35 -3.47
C HIS A 163 38.91 37.69 -2.79
N LYS A 164 38.97 38.80 -3.56
CA LYS A 164 39.35 40.14 -3.07
C LYS A 164 38.59 40.62 -1.85
N LYS A 165 37.27 40.33 -1.79
CA LYS A 165 36.44 40.71 -0.63
C LYS A 165 36.80 39.95 0.65
N ILE A 166 37.15 38.67 0.52
CA ILE A 166 37.54 37.82 1.65
C ILE A 166 38.92 38.28 2.16
N LEU A 167 39.87 38.48 1.28
CA LEU A 167 41.20 39.00 1.63
C LEU A 167 41.13 40.39 2.28
N ALA A 168 40.26 41.28 1.78
CA ALA A 168 40.00 42.59 2.38
C ALA A 168 39.33 42.47 3.78
N HIS A 169 38.49 41.48 3.99
CA HIS A 169 37.90 41.20 5.30
C HIS A 169 38.92 40.69 6.30
N ILE A 170 39.77 39.73 5.91
CA ILE A 170 40.85 39.17 6.71
C ILE A 170 41.82 40.29 7.16
N ARG A 171 42.17 41.21 6.23
CA ARG A 171 43.01 42.39 6.54
C ARG A 171 42.34 43.32 7.54
N ARG A 172 41.01 43.55 7.43
CA ARG A 172 40.26 44.43 8.35
C ARG A 172 40.19 43.87 9.75
N GLU A 173 40.09 42.54 9.88
CA GLU A 173 40.08 41.82 11.17
C GLU A 173 41.47 41.79 11.83
N GLY A 174 42.55 42.32 11.17
CA GLY A 174 43.87 42.47 11.75
C GLY A 174 44.79 41.26 11.58
N TYR A 175 44.41 40.28 10.78
CA TYR A 175 45.30 39.14 10.46
C TYR A 175 46.42 39.61 9.50
N VAL A 176 47.63 39.13 9.79
CA VAL A 176 48.87 39.59 9.06
C VAL A 176 49.22 38.64 7.92
N ARG A 177 48.91 37.35 8.03
CA ARG A 177 49.35 36.32 7.07
C ARG A 177 48.23 35.38 6.67
N VAL A 178 48.28 34.98 5.42
CA VAL A 178 47.43 33.93 4.85
C VAL A 178 48.30 32.91 4.13
N ARG A 179 47.87 31.66 4.14
CA ARG A 179 48.44 30.67 3.25
C ARG A 179 47.45 30.48 2.07
N VAL A 180 47.99 30.75 0.86
CA VAL A 180 47.20 30.64 -0.38
C VAL A 180 47.81 29.53 -1.22
N ASP A 181 47.05 28.51 -1.55
CA ASP A 181 47.45 27.33 -2.34
C ASP A 181 48.76 26.69 -1.84
N GLY A 182 49.03 26.77 -0.52
CA GLY A 182 50.21 26.21 0.14
C GLY A 182 51.33 27.21 0.44
N GLU A 183 51.33 28.41 -0.13
CA GLU A 183 52.33 29.46 0.11
C GLU A 183 51.84 30.47 1.16
N VAL A 184 52.69 30.79 2.14
CA VAL A 184 52.37 31.77 3.19
C VAL A 184 52.74 33.17 2.69
N LEU A 185 51.75 34.05 2.54
CA LEU A 185 51.84 35.40 2.04
C LEU A 185 51.44 36.41 3.11
N ASP A 186 52.01 37.64 2.98
CA ASP A 186 51.54 38.75 3.84
C ASP A 186 50.25 39.34 3.26
N VAL A 187 49.22 39.50 4.10
CA VAL A 187 47.92 40.02 3.68
C VAL A 187 48.00 41.49 3.24
N ASN A 188 49.03 42.24 3.70
CA ASN A 188 49.20 43.62 3.33
C ASN A 188 49.84 43.78 1.92
N GLU A 189 50.46 42.75 1.37
CA GLU A 189 50.91 42.74 -0.01
C GLU A 189 49.75 42.52 -0.99
N GLU A 190 49.98 42.84 -2.27
CA GLU A 190 48.95 42.65 -3.29
C GLU A 190 48.90 41.20 -3.74
N ILE A 191 47.83 40.48 -3.28
CA ILE A 191 47.62 39.08 -3.63
C ILE A 191 46.70 39.01 -4.86
N ASN A 192 47.23 38.69 -6.01
CA ASN A 192 46.49 38.56 -7.26
C ASN A 192 46.18 37.09 -7.56
N LEU A 193 44.92 36.71 -7.47
CA LEU A 193 44.45 35.35 -7.71
C LEU A 193 43.75 35.24 -9.08
N GLU A 194 43.96 34.11 -9.76
CA GLU A 194 43.37 33.85 -11.06
C GLU A 194 41.86 33.51 -10.94
N LYS A 195 41.00 34.29 -11.58
CA LYS A 195 39.54 34.17 -11.52
C LYS A 195 39.01 32.75 -11.88
N ASN A 196 39.69 32.06 -12.79
CA ASN A 196 39.22 30.75 -13.32
C ASN A 196 39.86 29.54 -12.64
N LYS A 197 40.83 29.75 -11.75
CA LYS A 197 41.53 28.73 -10.97
C LYS A 197 40.83 28.53 -9.63
N LYS A 198 40.89 27.33 -9.11
CA LYS A 198 40.41 27.01 -7.77
C LYS A 198 41.49 27.37 -6.76
N HIS A 199 41.13 28.17 -5.76
CA HIS A 199 42.05 28.60 -4.71
C HIS A 199 41.59 28.08 -3.34
N THR A 200 42.58 27.83 -2.48
CA THR A 200 42.40 27.51 -1.06
C THR A 200 43.08 28.59 -0.27
N ILE A 201 42.38 29.25 0.65
CA ILE A 201 42.90 30.33 1.48
C ILE A 201 42.71 29.98 2.93
N GLU A 202 43.82 29.97 3.68
CA GLU A 202 43.86 29.71 5.10
C GLU A 202 44.47 30.91 5.81
N VAL A 203 43.80 31.36 6.87
CA VAL A 203 44.29 32.48 7.69
C VAL A 203 45.22 31.93 8.76
N VAL A 204 46.44 32.44 8.85
CA VAL A 204 47.37 32.09 9.92
C VAL A 204 46.97 32.84 11.18
N ILE A 205 46.49 32.11 12.19
CA ILE A 205 46.04 32.65 13.46
C ILE A 205 47.20 32.91 14.38
N ASP A 206 48.06 31.89 14.55
CA ASP A 206 49.22 32.00 15.45
C ASP A 206 50.41 31.15 15.00
N ARG A 207 51.56 31.44 15.54
CA ARG A 207 52.82 30.68 15.42
C ARG A 207 53.29 30.29 16.78
N LEU A 208 53.33 29.01 17.09
CA LEU A 208 53.73 28.50 18.38
C LEU A 208 54.94 27.56 18.26
N ILE A 209 55.61 27.41 19.37
CA ILE A 209 56.64 26.40 19.53
C ILE A 209 56.24 25.54 20.71
N VAL A 210 56.22 24.23 20.53
CA VAL A 210 55.97 23.28 21.61
C VAL A 210 57.00 23.44 22.70
N ARG A 211 56.58 23.83 23.90
CA ARG A 211 57.40 24.01 25.10
C ARG A 211 56.52 23.95 26.33
N GLU A 212 57.11 23.76 27.49
CA GLU A 212 56.35 23.76 28.74
C GLU A 212 55.58 25.09 28.94
N GLY A 213 54.26 25.01 29.22
CA GLY A 213 53.40 26.15 29.48
C GLY A 213 52.83 26.84 28.24
N PHE A 214 52.88 26.22 27.06
CA PHE A 214 52.30 26.80 25.82
C PHE A 214 50.81 26.53 25.65
N GLU A 215 50.19 25.64 26.49
CA GLU A 215 48.86 25.12 26.36
C GLU A 215 47.78 26.20 26.39
N SER A 216 47.90 27.21 27.28
CA SER A 216 46.91 28.28 27.39
C SER A 216 46.85 29.09 26.10
N ARG A 217 48.02 29.44 25.54
CA ARG A 217 48.08 30.18 24.27
C ARG A 217 47.63 29.33 23.09
N LEU A 218 47.87 28.02 23.13
CA LEU A 218 47.39 27.11 22.12
C LEU A 218 45.85 27.04 22.17
N ALA A 219 45.24 26.96 23.38
CA ALA A 219 43.80 26.95 23.55
C ALA A 219 43.15 28.20 22.94
N ASP A 220 43.65 29.41 23.28
CA ASP A 220 43.13 30.67 22.74
C ASP A 220 43.26 30.73 21.20
N SER A 221 44.37 30.21 20.67
CA SER A 221 44.58 30.18 19.22
C SER A 221 43.69 29.16 18.53
N LEU A 222 43.44 28.01 19.13
CA LEU A 222 42.49 27.00 18.63
C LEU A 222 41.05 27.52 18.63
N GLU A 223 40.61 28.17 19.75
CA GLU A 223 39.27 28.75 19.81
C GLU A 223 39.06 29.79 18.69
N THR A 224 40.06 30.66 18.48
CA THR A 224 40.01 31.68 17.41
C THR A 224 39.98 31.02 16.03
N ALA A 225 40.81 30.00 15.83
CA ALA A 225 40.87 29.28 14.54
C ALA A 225 39.60 28.50 14.26
N LEU A 226 39.02 27.83 15.25
CA LEU A 226 37.78 27.08 15.12
C LEU A 226 36.59 28.00 14.81
N LYS A 227 36.54 29.18 15.46
CA LYS A 227 35.49 30.20 15.20
C LYS A 227 35.58 30.77 13.78
N LEU A 228 36.79 31.03 13.28
CA LEU A 228 37.00 31.57 11.92
C LEU A 228 36.85 30.48 10.85
N GLY A 229 37.30 29.26 11.14
CA GLY A 229 37.27 28.09 10.24
C GLY A 229 35.98 27.26 10.30
N GLU A 230 34.89 27.81 10.89
CA GLU A 230 33.60 27.12 11.03
C GLU A 230 33.73 25.74 11.69
N GLY A 231 34.51 25.64 12.77
CA GLY A 231 34.74 24.42 13.55
C GLY A 231 35.88 23.55 13.04
N VAL A 232 36.71 24.00 12.12
CA VAL A 232 37.86 23.26 11.61
C VAL A 232 39.14 24.10 11.76
N VAL A 233 40.18 23.48 12.29
CA VAL A 233 41.51 24.11 12.41
C VAL A 233 42.60 23.24 11.77
N TYR A 234 43.53 23.86 11.12
CA TYR A 234 44.69 23.22 10.54
C TYR A 234 45.96 23.64 11.31
N ILE A 235 46.76 22.66 11.70
CA ILE A 235 48.04 22.89 12.34
C ILE A 235 49.13 22.32 11.43
N GLN A 236 49.94 23.21 10.87
CA GLN A 236 51.12 22.83 10.09
C GLN A 236 52.28 22.67 11.03
N VAL A 237 52.85 21.49 11.12
CA VAL A 237 54.19 21.30 11.67
C VAL A 237 55.18 21.78 10.61
N VAL A 238 56.04 22.70 10.95
CA VAL A 238 57.03 23.26 10.00
C VAL A 238 57.97 22.13 9.57
N ASP A 239 58.07 21.92 8.26
CA ASP A 239 58.83 20.86 7.60
C ASP A 239 58.28 19.44 7.78
N ASP A 240 57.01 19.28 8.22
CA ASP A 240 56.34 17.99 8.46
C ASP A 240 54.88 18.02 8.08
N GLU A 241 54.08 17.05 8.46
CA GLU A 241 52.68 16.85 8.12
C GLU A 241 51.74 17.98 8.58
N LEU A 242 50.67 18.20 7.78
CA LEU A 242 49.55 19.06 8.13
C LEU A 242 48.52 18.28 8.95
N MET A 243 48.35 18.66 10.20
CA MET A 243 47.35 18.11 11.10
C MET A 243 46.02 18.87 10.95
N MET A 244 44.91 18.18 10.82
CA MET A 244 43.59 18.78 10.82
C MET A 244 42.82 18.34 12.05
N PHE A 245 42.22 19.28 12.76
CA PHE A 245 41.36 19.06 13.90
C PHE A 245 40.00 19.67 13.63
N SER A 246 38.99 19.11 14.22
CA SER A 246 37.60 19.59 14.05
C SER A 246 36.77 19.40 15.29
N GLU A 247 36.05 20.45 15.68
CA GLU A 247 34.93 20.35 16.63
C GLU A 247 33.69 19.69 16.01
N ASN A 248 33.60 19.68 14.67
CA ASN A 248 32.55 19.03 13.92
C ASN A 248 33.00 17.64 13.53
N PHE A 249 32.02 16.78 13.14
CA PHE A 249 32.31 15.48 12.56
C PHE A 249 32.96 15.64 11.18
N ALA A 250 34.27 15.63 11.08
CA ALA A 250 35.00 15.80 9.82
C ALA A 250 35.98 14.65 9.55
N CYS A 251 36.09 14.26 8.29
CA CYS A 251 37.09 13.28 7.84
C CYS A 251 38.38 13.99 7.46
N VAL A 252 39.46 13.64 8.12
CA VAL A 252 40.80 14.22 7.89
C VAL A 252 41.25 13.96 6.46
N ASP A 253 41.10 12.73 5.94
CA ASP A 253 41.60 12.35 4.60
C ASP A 253 40.78 12.93 3.45
N CYS A 254 39.45 12.91 3.59
CA CYS A 254 38.56 13.33 2.50
C CYS A 254 38.11 14.77 2.62
N GLY A 255 38.32 15.39 3.78
CA GLY A 255 37.92 16.76 4.08
C GLY A 255 36.41 16.98 4.00
N ILE A 256 35.63 15.94 4.23
CA ILE A 256 34.17 16.01 4.28
C ILE A 256 33.77 16.25 5.75
N SER A 257 33.00 17.29 6.01
CA SER A 257 32.39 17.55 7.30
C SER A 257 30.94 17.07 7.27
N LEU A 258 30.56 16.31 8.29
CA LEU A 258 29.17 15.93 8.50
C LEU A 258 28.44 17.06 9.26
N PRO A 259 27.17 17.32 8.95
CA PRO A 259 26.36 18.25 9.74
C PRO A 259 26.14 17.68 11.15
N GLU A 260 25.65 18.51 12.05
CA GLU A 260 25.26 18.08 13.38
C GLU A 260 24.31 16.88 13.34
N ILE A 261 24.65 15.82 14.10
CA ILE A 261 23.88 14.57 14.10
C ILE A 261 22.64 14.75 14.99
N THR A 262 21.53 15.07 14.34
CA THR A 262 20.22 15.28 14.96
C THR A 262 19.19 14.25 14.45
N PRO A 263 18.11 13.98 15.17
CA PRO A 263 17.04 13.10 14.66
C PRO A 263 16.43 13.55 13.32
N ARG A 264 16.50 14.83 12.99
CA ARG A 264 16.04 15.37 11.70
C ARG A 264 16.87 14.88 10.52
N MET A 265 18.16 14.63 10.73
CA MET A 265 19.06 14.08 9.71
C MET A 265 18.62 12.70 9.21
N PHE A 266 17.96 11.92 10.04
CA PHE A 266 17.47 10.58 9.73
C PHE A 266 16.04 10.55 9.18
N SER A 267 15.43 11.72 8.93
CA SER A 267 14.08 11.79 8.38
C SER A 267 14.10 11.91 6.86
N PHE A 268 13.54 10.92 6.17
CA PHE A 268 13.34 10.99 4.72
C PHE A 268 12.14 11.88 4.31
N ASN A 269 11.31 12.32 5.27
CA ASN A 269 10.24 13.30 5.05
C ASN A 269 10.69 14.76 5.23
N ASN A 270 11.94 14.97 5.63
CA ASN A 270 12.52 16.29 5.84
C ASN A 270 13.64 16.53 4.82
N PRO A 271 13.71 17.68 4.13
CA PRO A 271 14.76 17.99 3.16
C PRO A 271 16.19 17.91 3.74
N TYR A 272 16.33 18.02 5.06
CA TYR A 272 17.61 17.91 5.76
C TYR A 272 18.22 16.52 5.64
N GLY A 273 17.42 15.46 5.75
CA GLY A 273 17.86 14.06 5.68
C GLY A 273 17.53 13.35 4.36
N ALA A 274 16.51 13.83 3.64
CA ALA A 274 16.03 13.18 2.43
C ALA A 274 17.05 13.25 1.29
N CYS A 275 17.14 12.18 0.51
CA CYS A 275 17.87 12.16 -0.74
C CYS A 275 17.38 13.29 -1.66
N PRO A 276 18.26 14.17 -2.17
CA PRO A 276 17.85 15.34 -2.96
C PRO A 276 17.25 14.96 -4.33
N VAL A 277 17.61 13.78 -4.86
CA VAL A 277 17.17 13.31 -6.18
C VAL A 277 15.74 12.76 -6.11
N CYS A 278 15.43 11.83 -5.19
CA CYS A 278 14.09 11.26 -5.06
C CYS A 278 13.24 11.94 -3.97
N THR A 279 13.73 13.01 -3.34
CA THR A 279 13.01 13.74 -2.27
C THR A 279 12.45 12.84 -1.17
N GLY A 280 13.18 11.75 -0.84
CA GLY A 280 12.81 10.79 0.19
C GLY A 280 11.84 9.68 -0.23
N LEU A 281 11.53 9.54 -1.51
CA LEU A 281 10.67 8.46 -2.02
C LEU A 281 11.41 7.12 -2.12
N GLY A 282 12.71 7.16 -2.45
CA GLY A 282 13.54 5.96 -2.64
C GLY A 282 13.48 5.41 -4.07
N SER A 283 12.49 5.78 -4.84
CA SER A 283 12.22 5.30 -6.19
C SER A 283 11.72 6.42 -7.08
N HIS A 284 11.67 6.18 -8.37
CA HIS A 284 11.00 7.02 -9.36
C HIS A 284 10.14 6.15 -10.27
N MET A 285 9.06 6.74 -10.78
CA MET A 285 8.32 6.17 -11.89
C MET A 285 8.99 6.59 -13.20
N GLU A 286 9.50 5.63 -13.96
CA GLU A 286 10.05 5.87 -15.31
C GLU A 286 9.26 5.07 -16.34
N PHE A 287 9.09 5.62 -17.55
CA PHE A 287 8.48 4.87 -18.65
C PHE A 287 9.36 3.69 -19.01
N ASP A 288 8.76 2.52 -19.16
CA ASP A 288 9.43 1.28 -19.48
C ASP A 288 9.29 0.96 -20.96
N GLU A 289 10.41 0.75 -21.66
CA GLU A 289 10.42 0.45 -23.10
C GLU A 289 9.53 -0.75 -23.43
N GLU A 290 9.57 -1.81 -22.62
CA GLU A 290 8.80 -3.02 -22.84
C GLU A 290 7.29 -2.82 -22.61
N LEU A 291 6.90 -1.82 -21.82
CA LEU A 291 5.50 -1.43 -21.63
C LEU A 291 5.02 -0.41 -22.65
N VAL A 292 5.93 0.40 -23.20
CA VAL A 292 5.64 1.44 -24.18
C VAL A 292 5.54 0.87 -25.59
N VAL A 293 6.32 -0.17 -25.91
CA VAL A 293 6.45 -0.72 -27.26
C VAL A 293 6.00 -2.18 -27.33
N ASP A 294 5.16 -2.47 -28.31
CA ASP A 294 4.88 -3.85 -28.75
C ASP A 294 5.78 -4.22 -29.91
N PRO A 295 6.74 -5.13 -29.73
CA PRO A 295 7.71 -5.48 -30.75
C PRO A 295 7.13 -6.18 -31.98
N GLU A 296 5.98 -6.82 -31.85
CA GLU A 296 5.35 -7.57 -32.96
C GLU A 296 4.57 -6.67 -33.91
N LEU A 297 4.18 -5.48 -33.46
CA LEU A 297 3.39 -4.51 -34.22
C LEU A 297 4.29 -3.52 -34.98
N SER A 298 3.73 -2.95 -36.07
CA SER A 298 4.32 -1.78 -36.71
C SER A 298 3.85 -0.48 -36.05
N ILE A 299 4.52 0.64 -36.29
CA ILE A 299 4.11 1.94 -35.75
C ILE A 299 2.72 2.33 -36.24
N SER A 300 2.39 2.00 -37.50
CA SER A 300 1.05 2.23 -38.09
C SER A 300 -0.02 1.38 -37.42
N ASP A 301 0.31 0.18 -36.95
CA ASP A 301 -0.59 -0.74 -36.25
C ASP A 301 -0.67 -0.49 -34.75
N GLY A 302 0.16 0.43 -34.23
CA GLY A 302 0.13 0.87 -32.85
C GLY A 302 1.23 0.30 -31.98
N ALA A 303 2.40 -0.03 -32.53
CA ALA A 303 3.57 -0.51 -31.77
C ALA A 303 3.90 0.40 -30.58
N ILE A 304 3.70 1.72 -30.70
CA ILE A 304 3.87 2.64 -29.60
C ILE A 304 2.54 2.76 -28.84
N MET A 305 2.36 1.91 -27.87
CA MET A 305 1.12 1.65 -27.14
C MET A 305 0.43 2.90 -26.56
N PRO A 306 1.15 3.85 -25.90
CA PRO A 306 0.52 5.05 -25.36
C PRO A 306 -0.06 6.00 -26.42
N LEU A 307 0.43 5.91 -27.67
CA LEU A 307 0.01 6.75 -28.77
C LEU A 307 -0.97 6.06 -29.73
N SER A 308 -1.25 4.77 -29.54
CA SER A 308 -2.07 3.95 -30.44
C SER A 308 -3.54 4.38 -30.50
N LYS A 309 -4.12 4.88 -29.41
CA LYS A 309 -5.54 5.28 -29.33
C LYS A 309 -5.84 6.64 -29.96
N ASN A 310 -4.87 7.50 -30.02
CA ASN A 310 -4.98 8.81 -30.63
C ASN A 310 -3.99 8.85 -31.79
N LYS A 311 -4.47 8.85 -33.01
CA LYS A 311 -3.65 9.08 -34.20
C LYS A 311 -3.11 10.51 -34.12
N HIS A 312 -2.10 10.74 -33.29
CA HIS A 312 -1.43 12.03 -33.15
C HIS A 312 -0.70 12.34 -34.44
N ALA A 313 -1.38 13.01 -35.37
CA ALA A 313 -0.86 13.28 -36.70
C ALA A 313 0.52 13.94 -36.69
N TYR A 314 0.79 14.83 -35.74
CA TYR A 314 2.10 15.44 -35.55
C TYR A 314 3.18 14.43 -35.15
N ALA A 315 2.95 13.61 -34.12
CA ALA A 315 3.93 12.62 -33.65
C ALA A 315 4.20 11.54 -34.72
N MET A 316 3.16 11.10 -35.42
CA MET A 316 3.28 10.14 -36.52
C MET A 316 4.11 10.69 -37.66
N LYS A 317 3.88 11.96 -38.08
CA LYS A 317 4.68 12.60 -39.13
C LYS A 317 6.14 12.82 -38.72
N ALA A 318 6.39 13.17 -37.47
CA ALA A 318 7.75 13.30 -36.94
C ALA A 318 8.46 11.93 -36.93
N MET A 319 7.80 10.85 -36.51
CA MET A 319 8.34 9.50 -36.55
C MET A 319 8.59 8.98 -37.96
N GLU A 320 7.70 9.29 -38.91
CA GLU A 320 7.87 8.99 -40.34
C GLU A 320 9.15 9.64 -40.89
N ALA A 321 9.41 10.89 -40.51
CA ALA A 321 10.64 11.59 -40.88
C ALA A 321 11.90 10.98 -40.27
N VAL A 322 11.83 10.51 -39.00
CA VAL A 322 12.95 9.78 -38.39
C VAL A 322 13.21 8.47 -39.15
N LEU A 323 12.17 7.70 -39.49
CA LEU A 323 12.30 6.47 -40.25
C LEU A 323 12.92 6.70 -41.64
N SER A 324 12.57 7.78 -42.32
CA SER A 324 13.15 8.12 -43.61
C SER A 324 14.65 8.40 -43.55
N VAL A 325 15.15 8.94 -42.42
CA VAL A 325 16.57 9.25 -42.21
C VAL A 325 17.35 8.04 -41.70
N TYR A 326 16.77 7.29 -40.75
CA TYR A 326 17.47 6.20 -40.07
C TYR A 326 17.16 4.81 -40.66
N GLY A 327 16.24 4.73 -41.61
CA GLY A 327 15.81 3.52 -42.30
C GLY A 327 14.60 2.85 -41.65
N GLY A 328 13.68 2.42 -42.50
CA GLY A 328 12.42 1.77 -42.14
C GLY A 328 11.19 2.52 -42.65
N ALA A 329 10.02 1.96 -42.45
CA ALA A 329 8.73 2.55 -42.78
C ALA A 329 7.77 2.42 -41.59
N LEU A 330 6.72 3.23 -41.54
CA LEU A 330 5.69 3.13 -40.48
C LEU A 330 5.03 1.74 -40.40
N SER A 331 4.98 1.02 -41.53
CA SER A 331 4.46 -0.35 -41.64
C SER A 331 5.46 -1.45 -41.27
N THR A 332 6.73 -1.12 -41.01
CA THR A 332 7.74 -2.10 -40.63
C THR A 332 7.51 -2.53 -39.18
N PRO A 333 7.40 -3.83 -38.87
CA PRO A 333 7.33 -4.32 -37.49
C PRO A 333 8.50 -3.81 -36.65
N TRP A 334 8.22 -3.41 -35.41
CA TRP A 334 9.23 -2.78 -34.53
C TRP A 334 10.49 -3.63 -34.39
N LYS A 335 10.34 -4.95 -34.21
CA LYS A 335 11.47 -5.88 -34.08
C LYS A 335 12.40 -5.93 -35.30
N GLU A 336 11.92 -5.56 -36.47
CA GLU A 336 12.68 -5.56 -37.75
C GLU A 336 13.43 -4.25 -37.97
N LEU A 337 13.09 -3.19 -37.21
CA LEU A 337 13.81 -1.91 -37.25
C LEU A 337 15.22 -2.07 -36.65
N SER A 338 16.18 -1.37 -37.24
CA SER A 338 17.55 -1.36 -36.71
C SER A 338 17.59 -0.82 -35.28
N LYS A 339 18.47 -1.31 -34.43
CA LYS A 339 18.65 -0.79 -33.06
C LYS A 339 18.94 0.72 -33.03
N LYS A 340 19.59 1.27 -34.06
CA LYS A 340 19.84 2.69 -34.20
C LYS A 340 18.54 3.45 -34.43
N THR A 341 17.67 2.94 -35.33
CA THR A 341 16.33 3.51 -35.60
C THR A 341 15.45 3.44 -34.37
N GLN A 342 15.38 2.28 -33.69
CA GLN A 342 14.62 2.10 -32.46
C GLN A 342 15.03 3.12 -31.40
N LYS A 343 16.35 3.30 -31.19
CA LYS A 343 16.90 4.26 -30.21
C LYS A 343 16.57 5.72 -30.59
N ALA A 344 16.66 6.06 -31.87
CA ALA A 344 16.30 7.39 -32.36
C ALA A 344 14.80 7.70 -32.15
N LEU A 345 13.93 6.70 -32.38
CA LEU A 345 12.49 6.83 -32.12
C LEU A 345 12.17 6.94 -30.63
N LEU A 346 12.83 6.15 -29.78
CA LEU A 346 12.55 6.17 -28.34
C LEU A 346 13.12 7.38 -27.62
N TYR A 347 14.39 7.70 -27.87
CA TYR A 347 15.15 8.69 -27.08
C TYR A 347 15.48 9.97 -27.85
N GLY A 348 15.09 10.03 -29.13
CA GLY A 348 15.28 11.20 -29.97
C GLY A 348 16.56 11.17 -30.82
N THR A 349 16.65 12.15 -31.72
CA THR A 349 17.72 12.28 -32.70
C THR A 349 18.91 13.14 -32.20
N GLY A 350 18.89 13.56 -30.93
CA GLY A 350 19.92 14.43 -30.36
C GLY A 350 19.98 15.80 -31.02
N THR A 351 21.08 16.09 -31.72
CA THR A 351 21.25 17.35 -32.48
C THR A 351 20.85 17.25 -33.95
N GLU A 352 20.62 16.03 -34.46
CA GLU A 352 20.21 15.81 -35.85
C GLU A 352 18.76 16.26 -36.07
N ARG A 353 18.57 17.13 -37.07
CA ARG A 353 17.25 17.68 -37.39
C ARG A 353 16.56 16.87 -38.48
N VAL A 354 15.31 16.58 -38.28
CA VAL A 354 14.42 15.93 -39.26
C VAL A 354 13.42 16.91 -39.79
N SER A 355 13.08 16.77 -41.09
CA SER A 355 12.13 17.64 -41.78
C SER A 355 10.80 16.91 -42.00
N PHE A 356 9.70 17.51 -41.60
CA PHE A 356 8.35 16.99 -41.88
C PHE A 356 7.33 18.11 -41.97
N SER A 357 6.29 17.89 -42.77
CA SER A 357 5.16 18.82 -42.90
C SER A 357 3.95 18.29 -42.16
N TYR A 358 3.28 19.18 -41.42
CA TYR A 358 2.09 18.89 -40.67
C TYR A 358 1.01 19.97 -40.88
N THR A 359 -0.19 19.54 -41.22
CA THR A 359 -1.36 20.43 -41.35
C THR A 359 -2.05 20.57 -39.99
N ASN A 360 -2.12 21.79 -39.45
CA ASN A 360 -2.77 22.08 -38.19
C ASN A 360 -4.32 22.02 -38.28
N MET A 361 -5.00 22.15 -37.15
CA MET A 361 -6.47 22.12 -37.09
C MET A 361 -7.14 23.25 -37.88
N PHE A 362 -6.42 24.28 -38.28
CA PHE A 362 -6.90 25.44 -39.07
C PHE A 362 -6.65 25.26 -40.59
N GLY A 363 -6.11 24.10 -41.01
CA GLY A 363 -5.81 23.80 -42.39
C GLY A 363 -4.50 24.40 -42.91
N GLU A 364 -3.67 24.98 -42.06
CA GLU A 364 -2.36 25.52 -42.45
C GLU A 364 -1.30 24.39 -42.44
N GLU A 365 -0.60 24.23 -43.55
CA GLU A 365 0.55 23.35 -43.66
C GLU A 365 1.82 24.07 -43.19
N LYS A 366 2.49 23.51 -42.18
CA LYS A 366 3.76 24.03 -41.66
C LYS A 366 4.83 22.97 -41.77
N THR A 367 5.98 23.32 -42.32
CA THR A 367 7.16 22.48 -42.38
C THR A 367 8.05 22.76 -41.18
N TYR A 368 8.41 21.70 -40.46
CA TYR A 368 9.28 21.74 -39.30
C TYR A 368 10.64 21.18 -39.65
N PHE A 369 11.70 21.82 -39.19
CA PHE A 369 13.06 21.33 -39.27
C PHE A 369 13.71 21.38 -37.88
N VAL A 370 13.40 20.34 -37.10
CA VAL A 370 13.70 20.28 -35.68
C VAL A 370 14.28 18.90 -35.31
N PRO A 371 15.11 18.81 -34.25
CA PRO A 371 15.45 17.49 -33.72
C PRO A 371 14.18 16.82 -33.14
N PHE A 372 14.07 15.52 -33.37
CA PHE A 372 12.99 14.74 -32.77
C PHE A 372 13.33 14.45 -31.29
N GLU A 373 12.43 14.82 -30.37
CA GLU A 373 12.62 14.66 -28.94
C GLU A 373 12.65 13.21 -28.47
N GLY A 374 12.02 12.28 -29.21
CA GLY A 374 11.86 10.90 -28.81
C GLY A 374 10.53 10.64 -28.08
N VAL A 375 10.05 9.39 -28.17
CA VAL A 375 8.78 8.97 -27.55
C VAL A 375 8.88 9.02 -26.03
N MET A 376 9.97 8.55 -25.41
CA MET A 376 10.11 8.50 -23.97
C MET A 376 10.14 9.90 -23.31
N PRO A 377 10.92 10.88 -23.81
CA PRO A 377 10.85 12.25 -23.33
C PRO A 377 9.49 12.91 -23.59
N LEU A 378 8.87 12.66 -24.75
CA LEU A 378 7.53 13.15 -25.07
C LEU A 378 6.48 12.68 -24.04
N LEU A 379 6.51 11.40 -23.71
CA LEU A 379 5.59 10.83 -22.72
C LEU A 379 5.84 11.41 -21.32
N SER A 380 7.13 11.54 -20.94
CA SER A 380 7.53 12.11 -19.64
C SER A 380 7.06 13.55 -19.50
N ARG A 381 7.22 14.37 -20.53
CA ARG A 381 6.74 15.74 -20.56
C ARG A 381 5.21 15.80 -20.45
N ARG A 382 4.49 14.99 -21.23
CA ARG A 382 3.01 14.93 -21.17
C ARG A 382 2.48 14.47 -19.83
N TYR A 383 3.16 13.54 -19.17
CA TYR A 383 2.81 13.07 -17.81
C TYR A 383 2.92 14.19 -16.79
N GLN A 384 3.96 15.04 -16.92
CA GLN A 384 4.18 16.18 -16.03
C GLN A 384 3.21 17.34 -16.30
N GLU A 385 2.87 17.59 -17.56
CA GLU A 385 2.02 18.73 -17.99
C GLU A 385 0.51 18.45 -17.89
N THR A 386 0.08 17.19 -17.71
CA THR A 386 -1.35 16.85 -17.67
C THR A 386 -2.02 17.23 -16.35
N ASP A 387 -3.13 17.94 -16.41
CA ASP A 387 -4.01 18.25 -15.28
C ASP A 387 -5.11 17.18 -15.08
N SER A 388 -5.22 16.20 -15.99
CA SER A 388 -6.22 15.15 -15.91
C SER A 388 -5.70 13.93 -15.17
N ASP A 389 -6.33 13.59 -14.04
CA ASP A 389 -6.01 12.39 -13.27
C ASP A 389 -6.21 11.10 -14.07
N ASP A 390 -7.22 11.04 -14.93
CA ASP A 390 -7.48 9.89 -15.80
C ASP A 390 -6.36 9.70 -16.83
N MET A 391 -5.85 10.80 -17.39
CA MET A 391 -4.71 10.75 -18.32
C MET A 391 -3.43 10.37 -17.59
N ARG A 392 -3.21 10.92 -16.39
CA ARG A 392 -2.05 10.56 -15.55
C ARG A 392 -2.06 9.07 -15.22
N ALA A 393 -3.18 8.56 -14.74
CA ALA A 393 -3.37 7.13 -14.47
C ALA A 393 -3.19 6.25 -15.72
N SER A 394 -3.58 6.76 -16.91
CA SER A 394 -3.34 6.05 -18.16
C SER A 394 -1.86 5.97 -18.53
N TYR A 395 -1.07 7.02 -18.27
CA TYR A 395 0.38 6.99 -18.50
C TYR A 395 1.11 6.10 -17.49
N GLU A 396 0.68 6.06 -16.23
CA GLU A 396 1.25 5.21 -15.18
C GLU A 396 1.22 3.71 -15.53
N ASN A 397 0.26 3.28 -16.37
CA ASN A 397 0.22 1.90 -16.88
C ASN A 397 1.42 1.53 -17.78
N TYR A 398 2.21 2.49 -18.23
CA TYR A 398 3.39 2.31 -19.06
C TYR A 398 4.68 2.64 -18.32
N MET A 399 4.59 2.84 -17.00
CA MET A 399 5.71 3.19 -16.13
C MET A 399 6.03 2.04 -15.19
N THR A 400 7.30 1.92 -14.85
CA THR A 400 7.79 0.99 -13.84
C THR A 400 8.48 1.77 -12.73
N GLU A 401 8.29 1.33 -11.50
CA GLU A 401 8.95 1.91 -10.34
C GLU A 401 10.40 1.37 -10.27
N ILE A 402 11.38 2.27 -10.39
CA ILE A 402 12.81 1.92 -10.31
C ILE A 402 13.44 2.55 -9.08
N PRO A 403 14.35 1.83 -8.39
CA PRO A 403 15.10 2.41 -7.27
C PRO A 403 15.87 3.66 -7.69
N CYS A 404 15.88 4.68 -6.85
CA CYS A 404 16.61 5.92 -7.11
C CYS A 404 18.10 5.65 -7.30
N LYS A 405 18.68 6.09 -8.42
CA LYS A 405 20.09 5.88 -8.78
C LYS A 405 21.09 6.53 -7.80
N ALA A 406 20.65 7.56 -7.06
CA ALA A 406 21.51 8.28 -6.10
C ALA A 406 21.54 7.63 -4.71
N CYS A 407 20.41 7.14 -4.21
CA CYS A 407 20.31 6.54 -2.87
C CYS A 407 20.06 5.03 -2.89
N HIS A 408 19.93 4.42 -4.06
CA HIS A 408 19.69 2.98 -4.23
C HIS A 408 18.52 2.44 -3.36
N GLY A 409 17.46 3.24 -3.24
CA GLY A 409 16.29 2.90 -2.42
C GLY A 409 16.35 3.36 -0.96
N ALA A 410 17.49 3.84 -0.47
CA ALA A 410 17.67 4.18 0.94
C ALA A 410 16.94 5.45 1.40
N ARG A 411 16.39 6.26 0.49
CA ARG A 411 15.60 7.48 0.76
C ARG A 411 16.37 8.63 1.42
N LEU A 412 17.57 8.39 1.94
CA LEU A 412 18.38 9.30 2.76
C LEU A 412 19.63 9.75 2.02
N LYS A 413 20.25 10.81 2.54
CA LYS A 413 21.55 11.31 2.06
C LYS A 413 22.68 10.36 2.43
N PRO A 414 23.81 10.33 1.67
CA PRO A 414 24.97 9.51 1.99
C PRO A 414 25.57 9.80 3.37
N GLU A 415 25.55 11.05 3.81
CA GLU A 415 26.03 11.49 5.13
C GLU A 415 25.24 10.86 6.27
N THR A 416 23.92 10.73 6.09
CA THR A 416 23.02 10.06 7.05
C THR A 416 23.31 8.56 7.10
N LEU A 417 23.51 7.93 5.94
CA LEU A 417 23.78 6.49 5.84
C LEU A 417 25.17 6.11 6.35
N ALA A 418 26.06 7.09 6.49
CA ALA A 418 27.39 6.89 7.07
C ALA A 418 27.40 6.81 8.60
N VAL A 419 26.25 7.00 9.27
CA VAL A 419 26.11 6.80 10.72
C VAL A 419 25.61 5.37 10.98
N THR A 420 26.37 4.60 11.78
CA THR A 420 26.08 3.18 11.99
C THR A 420 25.99 2.82 13.47
N ILE A 421 25.26 1.75 13.77
CA ILE A 421 25.27 1.04 15.05
C ILE A 421 25.55 -0.43 14.70
N GLU A 422 26.57 -1.04 15.35
CA GLU A 422 27.01 -2.41 15.02
C GLU A 422 27.17 -2.63 13.50
N LYS A 423 27.82 -1.67 12.82
CA LYS A 423 28.07 -1.68 11.36
C LYS A 423 26.83 -1.61 10.47
N LYS A 424 25.63 -1.43 11.04
CA LYS A 424 24.39 -1.24 10.26
C LYS A 424 23.96 0.22 10.34
N ASN A 425 23.63 0.80 9.20
CA ASN A 425 23.00 2.12 9.15
C ASN A 425 21.48 1.99 9.38
N ILE A 426 20.78 3.11 9.50
CA ILE A 426 19.33 3.09 9.77
C ILE A 426 18.53 2.40 8.66
N PHE A 427 18.95 2.53 7.39
CA PHE A 427 18.30 1.86 6.28
C PHE A 427 18.48 0.34 6.37
N ASP A 428 19.70 -0.14 6.65
CA ASP A 428 19.96 -1.58 6.82
C ASP A 428 19.08 -2.17 7.90
N VAL A 429 18.91 -1.46 9.02
CA VAL A 429 18.00 -1.92 10.11
C VAL A 429 16.54 -1.95 9.64
N THR A 430 16.11 -1.00 8.82
CA THR A 430 14.73 -1.02 8.30
C THR A 430 14.49 -2.11 7.25
N GLN A 431 15.53 -2.62 6.59
CA GLN A 431 15.43 -3.74 5.65
C GLN A 431 15.29 -5.09 6.36
N LEU A 432 15.64 -5.18 7.63
CA LEU A 432 15.45 -6.38 8.42
C LEU A 432 13.96 -6.70 8.57
N THR A 433 13.63 -7.97 8.62
CA THR A 433 12.30 -8.40 9.04
C THR A 433 12.04 -7.99 10.49
N ILE A 434 10.78 -7.90 10.89
CA ILE A 434 10.41 -7.56 12.28
C ILE A 434 11.10 -8.51 13.27
N ARG A 435 11.21 -9.80 12.95
CA ARG A 435 11.93 -10.79 13.74
C ARG A 435 13.42 -10.46 13.84
N GLU A 436 14.07 -10.29 12.72
CA GLU A 436 15.50 -9.98 12.67
C GLU A 436 15.83 -8.64 13.33
N ALA A 437 14.97 -7.63 13.17
CA ALA A 437 15.13 -6.34 13.84
C ALA A 437 15.03 -6.47 15.36
N PHE A 438 14.10 -7.29 15.86
CA PHE A 438 13.98 -7.60 17.29
C PHE A 438 15.22 -8.33 17.81
N ASP A 439 15.69 -9.34 17.10
CA ASP A 439 16.87 -10.11 17.45
C ASP A 439 18.14 -9.23 17.41
N PHE A 440 18.29 -8.41 16.37
CA PHE A 440 19.40 -7.44 16.26
C PHE A 440 19.45 -6.49 17.46
N LEU A 441 18.33 -5.84 17.80
CA LEU A 441 18.28 -4.92 18.94
C LEU A 441 18.47 -5.60 20.31
N SER A 442 18.26 -6.91 20.38
CA SER A 442 18.48 -7.70 21.59
C SER A 442 19.94 -8.10 21.76
N THR A 443 20.73 -8.07 20.69
CA THR A 443 22.14 -8.52 20.67
C THR A 443 23.16 -7.37 20.62
N ILE A 444 22.71 -6.10 20.47
CA ILE A 444 23.61 -4.94 20.44
C ILE A 444 24.36 -4.82 21.78
N SER A 445 25.67 -4.67 21.68
CA SER A 445 26.55 -4.38 22.80
C SER A 445 26.80 -2.87 22.91
N PHE A 446 26.18 -2.24 23.88
CA PHE A 446 26.42 -0.83 24.19
C PHE A 446 27.50 -0.67 25.27
N SER A 447 28.31 0.37 25.17
CA SER A 447 29.15 0.82 26.27
C SER A 447 28.28 1.29 27.46
N GLU A 448 28.84 1.37 28.70
CA GLU A 448 28.08 1.84 29.87
C GLU A 448 27.42 3.22 29.66
N ARG A 449 28.09 4.12 28.96
CA ARG A 449 27.55 5.46 28.62
C ARG A 449 26.41 5.35 27.62
N GLU A 450 26.58 4.60 26.56
CA GLU A 450 25.58 4.41 25.51
C GLU A 450 24.36 3.68 26.05
N LEU A 451 24.56 2.68 26.91
CA LEU A 451 23.46 1.94 27.54
C LEU A 451 22.53 2.87 28.34
N LYS A 452 23.09 3.80 29.13
CA LYS A 452 22.28 4.78 29.87
C LYS A 452 21.43 5.66 28.96
N ILE A 453 21.90 5.94 27.77
CA ILE A 453 21.19 6.76 26.76
C ILE A 453 20.18 5.94 25.98
N ALA A 454 20.58 4.74 25.54
CA ALA A 454 19.83 3.90 24.61
C ALA A 454 18.75 3.05 25.28
N GLN A 455 18.91 2.67 26.54
CA GLN A 455 18.10 1.68 27.24
C GLN A 455 16.59 1.90 27.09
N GLN A 456 16.13 3.11 27.36
CA GLN A 456 14.69 3.40 27.26
C GLN A 456 14.19 3.37 25.80
N VAL A 457 14.98 3.88 24.87
CA VAL A 457 14.62 3.92 23.43
C VAL A 457 14.58 2.50 22.86
N VAL A 458 15.57 1.68 23.18
CA VAL A 458 15.62 0.28 22.72
C VAL A 458 14.45 -0.53 23.31
N LYS A 459 14.12 -0.32 24.57
CA LYS A 459 12.97 -0.96 25.21
C LYS A 459 11.66 -0.62 24.46
N GLU A 460 11.43 0.64 24.16
CA GLU A 460 10.24 1.10 23.41
C GLU A 460 10.15 0.47 22.01
N ILE A 461 11.29 0.37 21.31
CA ILE A 461 11.33 -0.28 20.00
C ILE A 461 11.05 -1.78 20.14
N GLN A 462 11.68 -2.46 21.09
CA GLN A 462 11.49 -3.89 21.32
C GLN A 462 10.05 -4.23 21.71
N GLU A 463 9.39 -3.41 22.51
CA GLU A 463 7.98 -3.60 22.88
C GLU A 463 7.08 -3.51 21.63
N ARG A 464 7.26 -2.49 20.76
CA ARG A 464 6.51 -2.35 19.52
C ARG A 464 6.76 -3.49 18.55
N LEU A 465 8.02 -3.91 18.38
CA LEU A 465 8.36 -5.07 17.57
C LEU A 465 7.72 -6.35 18.12
N ARG A 466 7.70 -6.53 19.43
CA ARG A 466 7.08 -7.69 20.10
C ARG A 466 5.57 -7.74 19.82
N PHE A 467 4.88 -6.59 19.83
CA PHE A 467 3.46 -6.57 19.47
C PHE A 467 3.23 -6.97 18.02
N LEU A 468 4.07 -6.51 17.08
CA LEU A 468 4.00 -6.95 15.69
C LEU A 468 4.27 -8.46 15.53
N LEU A 469 5.21 -9.01 16.30
CA LEU A 469 5.46 -10.46 16.33
C LEU A 469 4.25 -11.24 16.87
N ASN A 470 3.59 -10.71 17.89
CA ASN A 470 2.44 -11.36 18.52
C ASN A 470 1.21 -11.40 17.60
N VAL A 471 1.06 -10.43 16.70
CA VAL A 471 -0.02 -10.42 15.69
C VAL A 471 0.36 -11.16 14.40
N GLY A 472 1.50 -11.87 14.36
CA GLY A 472 1.91 -12.71 13.24
C GLY A 472 2.46 -11.97 12.03
N LEU A 473 3.10 -10.80 12.23
CA LEU A 473 3.70 -9.98 11.17
C LEU A 473 5.24 -10.08 11.14
N ASP A 474 5.79 -11.17 11.65
CA ASP A 474 7.22 -11.40 11.80
C ASP A 474 8.02 -11.35 10.49
N TYR A 475 7.39 -11.65 9.37
CA TYR A 475 7.96 -11.67 8.02
C TYR A 475 8.04 -10.30 7.33
N LEU A 476 7.34 -9.28 7.81
CA LEU A 476 7.37 -7.94 7.22
C LEU A 476 8.68 -7.22 7.53
N THR A 477 9.14 -6.38 6.59
CA THR A 477 10.26 -5.45 6.83
C THR A 477 9.73 -4.09 7.28
N LEU A 478 10.52 -3.37 8.09
CA LEU A 478 10.14 -2.03 8.55
C LEU A 478 10.10 -1.00 7.40
N SER A 479 10.86 -1.22 6.33
CA SER A 479 10.91 -0.38 5.14
C SER A 479 9.73 -0.58 4.18
N ARG A 480 8.94 -1.66 4.33
CA ARG A 480 7.85 -1.97 3.42
C ARG A 480 6.84 -0.83 3.35
N ALA A 481 6.53 -0.39 2.15
CA ALA A 481 5.57 0.70 1.93
C ALA A 481 4.16 0.30 2.40
N ALA A 482 3.49 1.18 3.13
CA ALA A 482 2.15 0.92 3.68
C ALA A 482 1.09 0.64 2.59
N GLY A 483 1.25 1.24 1.41
CA GLY A 483 0.35 1.01 0.27
C GLY A 483 0.45 -0.38 -0.36
N THR A 484 1.50 -1.16 -0.03
CA THR A 484 1.69 -2.54 -0.54
C THR A 484 1.17 -3.61 0.42
N LEU A 485 0.67 -3.20 1.57
CA LEU A 485 0.12 -4.11 2.58
C LEU A 485 -1.27 -4.60 2.17
N SER A 486 -1.55 -5.86 2.46
CA SER A 486 -2.94 -6.35 2.42
C SER A 486 -3.79 -5.67 3.49
N GLY A 487 -5.13 -5.67 3.31
CA GLY A 487 -6.04 -5.08 4.29
C GLY A 487 -5.85 -5.67 5.70
N GLY A 488 -5.69 -6.99 5.80
CA GLY A 488 -5.44 -7.67 7.07
C GLY A 488 -4.07 -7.33 7.69
N GLU A 489 -3.00 -7.19 6.89
CA GLU A 489 -1.69 -6.74 7.40
C GLU A 489 -1.76 -5.33 7.98
N ALA A 490 -2.38 -4.39 7.24
CA ALA A 490 -2.55 -3.02 7.69
C ALA A 490 -3.38 -2.92 8.97
N GLN A 491 -4.45 -3.70 9.08
CA GLN A 491 -5.28 -3.78 10.28
C GLN A 491 -4.52 -4.30 11.50
N ARG A 492 -3.74 -5.38 11.33
CA ARG A 492 -2.89 -5.93 12.40
C ARG A 492 -1.80 -4.98 12.85
N ILE A 493 -1.20 -4.20 11.93
CA ILE A 493 -0.25 -3.16 12.30
C ILE A 493 -0.93 -2.11 13.19
N ARG A 494 -2.13 -1.66 12.84
CA ARG A 494 -2.89 -0.72 13.68
C ARG A 494 -3.23 -1.33 15.04
N LEU A 495 -3.67 -2.58 15.06
CA LEU A 495 -3.95 -3.30 16.30
C LEU A 495 -2.70 -3.34 17.20
N ALA A 496 -1.54 -3.72 16.65
CA ALA A 496 -0.28 -3.76 17.37
C ALA A 496 0.12 -2.37 17.92
N THR A 497 -0.07 -1.31 17.14
CA THR A 497 0.21 0.07 17.56
C THR A 497 -0.71 0.50 18.71
N GLN A 498 -2.00 0.17 18.65
CA GLN A 498 -2.96 0.49 19.71
C GLN A 498 -2.69 -0.29 21.00
N ILE A 499 -2.28 -1.54 20.90
CA ILE A 499 -1.86 -2.33 22.07
C ILE A 499 -0.65 -1.69 22.75
N GLY A 500 0.31 -1.24 21.95
CA GLY A 500 1.51 -0.55 22.41
C GLY A 500 1.22 0.75 23.16
N SER A 501 0.06 1.37 22.98
CA SER A 501 -0.35 2.56 23.71
C SER A 501 -0.68 2.30 25.19
N GLY A 502 -0.93 1.02 25.57
CA GLY A 502 -1.22 0.63 26.96
C GLY A 502 -2.51 1.21 27.53
N LEU A 503 -3.45 1.67 26.69
CA LEU A 503 -4.71 2.27 27.11
C LEU A 503 -5.58 1.24 27.85
N GLN A 504 -6.21 1.70 28.94
CA GLN A 504 -7.09 0.90 29.79
C GLN A 504 -8.47 1.54 29.89
N GLY A 505 -9.50 0.71 30.05
CA GLY A 505 -10.87 1.16 30.24
C GLY A 505 -11.53 1.72 28.97
N VAL A 506 -10.95 1.47 27.79
CA VAL A 506 -11.50 1.89 26.50
C VAL A 506 -12.29 0.77 25.83
N ILE A 507 -13.09 1.13 24.83
CA ILE A 507 -13.79 0.21 23.96
C ILE A 507 -13.02 0.09 22.64
N TYR A 508 -12.57 -1.10 22.31
CA TYR A 508 -12.02 -1.40 20.99
C TYR A 508 -13.10 -2.02 20.10
N VAL A 509 -13.34 -1.43 18.94
CA VAL A 509 -14.25 -1.96 17.93
C VAL A 509 -13.42 -2.44 16.73
N LEU A 510 -13.44 -3.75 16.47
CA LEU A 510 -12.63 -4.38 15.43
C LEU A 510 -13.52 -4.98 14.35
N ASP A 511 -13.12 -4.81 13.07
CA ASP A 511 -13.82 -5.38 11.92
C ASP A 511 -13.03 -6.56 11.37
N GLU A 512 -13.52 -7.77 11.61
CA GLU A 512 -12.97 -9.02 11.07
C GLU A 512 -11.43 -9.15 11.18
N PRO A 513 -10.84 -9.07 12.38
CA PRO A 513 -9.39 -9.05 12.55
C PRO A 513 -8.68 -10.36 12.16
N SER A 514 -9.42 -11.47 12.01
CA SER A 514 -8.92 -12.79 11.58
C SER A 514 -8.71 -12.90 10.06
N ILE A 515 -9.09 -11.89 9.28
CA ILE A 515 -9.03 -11.91 7.82
C ILE A 515 -7.62 -12.22 7.30
N GLY A 516 -7.56 -13.15 6.32
CA GLY A 516 -6.30 -13.53 5.65
C GLY A 516 -5.30 -14.23 6.56
N LEU A 517 -5.74 -14.70 7.73
CA LEU A 517 -4.90 -15.45 8.66
C LEU A 517 -5.02 -16.95 8.46
N HIS A 518 -3.87 -17.59 8.45
CA HIS A 518 -3.83 -19.03 8.68
C HIS A 518 -4.21 -19.32 10.14
N GLN A 519 -4.81 -20.49 10.41
CA GLN A 519 -5.29 -20.87 11.74
C GLN A 519 -4.23 -20.77 12.84
N ARG A 520 -2.98 -21.06 12.50
CA ARG A 520 -1.82 -20.88 13.39
C ARG A 520 -1.66 -19.43 13.88
N ASP A 521 -1.82 -18.48 12.95
CA ASP A 521 -1.62 -17.07 13.24
C ASP A 521 -2.85 -16.46 13.92
N ASN A 522 -4.05 -17.02 13.65
CA ASN A 522 -5.29 -16.68 14.35
C ASN A 522 -5.20 -16.95 15.85
N ASN A 523 -4.61 -18.06 16.26
CA ASN A 523 -4.40 -18.37 17.68
C ASN A 523 -3.54 -17.32 18.40
N ARG A 524 -2.52 -16.75 17.73
CA ARG A 524 -1.71 -15.65 18.27
C ARG A 524 -2.51 -14.37 18.41
N LEU A 525 -3.33 -14.06 17.40
CA LEU A 525 -4.23 -12.91 17.45
C LEU A 525 -5.22 -13.03 18.61
N LEU A 526 -5.85 -14.19 18.80
CA LEU A 526 -6.77 -14.45 19.91
C LEU A 526 -6.12 -14.29 21.28
N ALA A 527 -4.88 -14.77 21.46
CA ALA A 527 -4.11 -14.55 22.68
C ALA A 527 -3.89 -13.05 22.94
N THR A 528 -3.62 -12.28 21.89
CA THR A 528 -3.42 -10.83 21.94
C THR A 528 -4.71 -10.09 22.32
N LEU A 529 -5.85 -10.47 21.73
CA LEU A 529 -7.16 -9.90 22.06
C LEU A 529 -7.57 -10.20 23.50
N LYS A 530 -7.30 -11.43 23.98
CA LYS A 530 -7.52 -11.80 25.39
C LYS A 530 -6.66 -10.96 26.35
N HIS A 531 -5.42 -10.75 25.99
CA HIS A 531 -4.53 -9.88 26.78
C HIS A 531 -5.06 -8.43 26.87
N LEU A 532 -5.51 -7.84 25.74
CA LEU A 532 -6.15 -6.53 25.76
C LEU A 532 -7.39 -6.47 26.65
N ARG A 533 -8.24 -7.50 26.61
CA ARG A 533 -9.38 -7.61 27.50
C ARG A 533 -8.92 -7.65 28.97
N ASP A 534 -7.93 -8.44 29.29
CA ASP A 534 -7.43 -8.65 30.65
C ASP A 534 -6.79 -7.39 31.25
N LEU A 535 -6.38 -6.42 30.40
CA LEU A 535 -5.97 -5.07 30.81
C LEU A 535 -7.16 -4.19 31.23
N GLY A 536 -8.41 -4.71 31.22
CA GLY A 536 -9.61 -3.97 31.62
C GLY A 536 -10.30 -3.23 30.48
N ASN A 537 -10.10 -3.65 29.24
CA ASN A 537 -10.75 -3.07 28.07
C ASN A 537 -11.96 -3.91 27.64
N THR A 538 -12.91 -3.24 26.99
CA THR A 538 -14.04 -3.92 26.32
C THR A 538 -13.72 -4.07 24.85
N LEU A 539 -13.74 -5.31 24.34
CA LEU A 539 -13.50 -5.58 22.93
C LEU A 539 -14.81 -5.98 22.25
N ILE A 540 -15.18 -5.25 21.22
CA ILE A 540 -16.32 -5.54 20.36
C ILE A 540 -15.77 -5.93 18.99
N VAL A 541 -15.94 -7.17 18.61
CA VAL A 541 -15.36 -7.75 17.39
C VAL A 541 -16.48 -8.18 16.47
N VAL A 542 -16.54 -7.61 15.28
CA VAL A 542 -17.40 -8.15 14.20
C VAL A 542 -16.66 -9.32 13.58
N GLU A 543 -17.20 -10.53 13.69
CA GLU A 543 -16.47 -11.73 13.25
C GLU A 543 -17.38 -12.86 12.75
N HIS A 544 -16.75 -13.69 11.89
CA HIS A 544 -17.35 -14.89 11.32
C HIS A 544 -16.56 -16.18 11.62
N ASP A 545 -15.34 -16.03 12.12
CA ASP A 545 -14.44 -17.13 12.43
C ASP A 545 -14.92 -17.92 13.66
N GLU A 546 -14.98 -19.26 13.54
CA GLU A 546 -15.46 -20.13 14.61
C GLU A 546 -14.58 -20.07 15.85
N ASP A 547 -13.24 -20.05 15.68
CA ASP A 547 -12.30 -20.03 16.80
C ASP A 547 -12.43 -18.75 17.62
N THR A 548 -12.64 -17.63 16.94
CA THR A 548 -12.91 -16.34 17.58
C THR A 548 -14.23 -16.38 18.36
N MET A 549 -15.28 -16.99 17.80
CA MET A 549 -16.56 -17.16 18.49
C MET A 549 -16.41 -18.07 19.72
N TYR A 550 -15.67 -19.19 19.61
CA TYR A 550 -15.40 -20.06 20.78
C TYR A 550 -14.56 -19.37 21.86
N ALA A 551 -13.69 -18.42 21.48
CA ALA A 551 -12.87 -17.66 22.40
C ALA A 551 -13.60 -16.50 23.07
N ALA A 552 -14.79 -16.11 22.56
CA ALA A 552 -15.58 -14.99 23.05
C ALA A 552 -16.20 -15.25 24.43
N ASP A 553 -16.25 -14.22 25.27
CA ASP A 553 -16.99 -14.24 26.53
C ASP A 553 -18.51 -14.08 26.30
N TYR A 554 -18.88 -13.35 25.25
CA TYR A 554 -20.26 -13.03 24.92
C TYR A 554 -20.42 -12.87 23.40
N ILE A 555 -21.53 -13.35 22.86
CA ILE A 555 -21.83 -13.28 21.42
C ILE A 555 -23.20 -12.63 21.23
N ILE A 556 -23.30 -11.78 20.22
CA ILE A 556 -24.56 -11.17 19.77
C ILE A 556 -24.74 -11.58 18.31
N ASP A 557 -25.77 -12.37 18.02
CA ASP A 557 -26.11 -12.81 16.68
C ASP A 557 -27.22 -11.94 16.09
N ILE A 558 -26.91 -11.27 14.97
CA ILE A 558 -27.80 -10.34 14.27
C ILE A 558 -28.34 -10.99 13.00
N GLY A 559 -29.68 -10.97 12.87
CA GLY A 559 -30.35 -11.60 11.75
C GLY A 559 -31.85 -11.26 11.73
N PRO A 560 -32.68 -12.25 11.34
CA PRO A 560 -32.37 -13.62 10.86
C PRO A 560 -31.85 -13.68 9.42
N GLY A 561 -32.02 -12.62 8.62
CA GLY A 561 -31.61 -12.51 7.24
C GLY A 561 -30.66 -11.32 6.99
N ALA A 562 -30.55 -10.92 5.74
CA ALA A 562 -29.77 -9.76 5.30
C ALA A 562 -30.69 -8.60 4.87
N GLY A 563 -30.19 -7.37 4.85
CA GLY A 563 -30.91 -6.17 4.42
C GLY A 563 -32.21 -5.94 5.20
N THR A 564 -33.34 -5.81 4.49
CA THR A 564 -34.66 -5.59 5.10
C THR A 564 -35.13 -6.74 5.97
N ASN A 565 -34.61 -7.96 5.76
CA ASN A 565 -34.91 -9.14 6.56
C ASN A 565 -33.95 -9.33 7.76
N GLY A 566 -32.94 -8.47 7.89
CA GLY A 566 -32.01 -8.44 9.01
C GLY A 566 -32.40 -7.46 10.10
N GLY A 567 -31.38 -6.97 10.82
CA GLY A 567 -31.47 -5.85 11.77
C GLY A 567 -32.12 -6.17 13.11
N LYS A 568 -32.24 -7.46 13.49
CA LYS A 568 -32.78 -7.90 14.80
C LYS A 568 -31.73 -8.71 15.56
N VAL A 569 -31.73 -8.63 16.86
CA VAL A 569 -30.96 -9.55 17.70
C VAL A 569 -31.71 -10.88 17.73
N VAL A 570 -31.06 -11.90 17.16
CA VAL A 570 -31.65 -13.28 17.09
C VAL A 570 -31.34 -14.08 18.34
N ALA A 571 -30.11 -13.92 18.83
CA ALA A 571 -29.65 -14.55 20.06
C ALA A 571 -28.52 -13.71 20.66
N ALA A 572 -28.39 -13.70 21.99
CA ALA A 572 -27.30 -13.08 22.71
C ALA A 572 -26.97 -13.92 23.95
N GLY A 573 -25.67 -14.04 24.26
CA GLY A 573 -25.23 -14.85 25.40
C GLY A 573 -23.88 -15.50 25.17
N THR A 574 -23.60 -16.57 25.91
CA THR A 574 -22.42 -17.40 25.71
C THR A 574 -22.51 -18.24 24.42
N VAL A 575 -21.41 -18.79 23.98
CA VAL A 575 -21.38 -19.75 22.83
C VAL A 575 -22.44 -20.84 22.99
N LYS A 576 -22.59 -21.38 24.20
CA LYS A 576 -23.60 -22.44 24.51
C LYS A 576 -25.03 -21.95 24.30
N ASP A 577 -25.30 -20.68 24.61
CA ASP A 577 -26.64 -20.10 24.44
C ASP A 577 -26.95 -19.90 22.96
N ILE A 578 -25.98 -19.45 22.18
CA ILE A 578 -26.10 -19.31 20.73
C ILE A 578 -26.34 -20.68 20.08
N MET A 579 -25.58 -21.71 20.46
CA MET A 579 -25.72 -23.08 19.94
C MET A 579 -27.10 -23.66 20.22
N LYS A 580 -27.74 -23.34 21.35
CA LYS A 580 -29.10 -23.80 21.71
C LYS A 580 -30.20 -23.09 20.93
N SER A 581 -29.93 -21.89 20.43
CA SER A 581 -30.92 -21.10 19.70
C SER A 581 -31.31 -21.78 18.38
N LYS A 582 -32.61 -22.05 18.20
CA LYS A 582 -33.13 -22.60 16.93
C LYS A 582 -33.24 -21.55 15.84
N ALA A 583 -33.35 -20.29 16.20
CA ALA A 583 -33.47 -19.16 15.27
C ALA A 583 -32.11 -18.68 14.74
N SER A 584 -31.02 -18.97 15.47
CA SER A 584 -29.66 -18.56 15.10
C SER A 584 -29.08 -19.44 14.00
N MET A 585 -28.78 -18.83 12.87
CA MET A 585 -28.07 -19.49 11.78
C MET A 585 -26.62 -19.79 12.20
N THR A 586 -25.96 -18.87 12.86
CA THR A 586 -24.62 -19.05 13.46
C THR A 586 -24.62 -20.21 14.43
N GLY A 587 -25.65 -20.29 15.33
CA GLY A 587 -25.79 -21.39 16.26
C GLY A 587 -26.04 -22.74 15.58
N ALA A 588 -26.69 -22.77 14.42
CA ALA A 588 -26.89 -23.99 13.65
C ALA A 588 -25.54 -24.53 13.08
N TYR A 589 -24.62 -23.67 12.64
CA TYR A 589 -23.30 -24.09 12.17
C TYR A 589 -22.35 -24.45 13.35
N LEU A 590 -22.30 -23.65 14.39
CA LEU A 590 -21.47 -23.93 15.59
C LEU A 590 -21.86 -25.26 16.25
N SER A 591 -23.17 -25.58 16.27
CA SER A 591 -23.68 -26.86 16.84
C SER A 591 -23.64 -28.02 15.86
N ARG A 592 -23.06 -27.83 14.66
CA ARG A 592 -23.03 -28.83 13.57
C ARG A 592 -24.41 -29.34 13.12
N ARG A 593 -25.53 -28.67 13.49
CA ARG A 593 -26.85 -28.93 12.91
C ARG A 593 -26.90 -28.62 11.42
N ARG A 594 -26.06 -27.69 10.97
CA ARG A 594 -25.71 -27.42 9.58
C ARG A 594 -24.22 -27.43 9.44
N PHE A 595 -23.71 -27.93 8.35
CA PHE A 595 -22.24 -27.94 8.03
C PHE A 595 -22.05 -28.04 6.54
N ILE A 596 -20.88 -27.66 6.09
CA ILE A 596 -20.42 -27.85 4.71
C ILE A 596 -19.88 -29.27 4.59
N PRO A 597 -20.49 -30.14 3.72
CA PRO A 597 -20.07 -31.53 3.64
C PRO A 597 -18.71 -31.70 2.95
N VAL A 598 -17.97 -32.72 3.34
CA VAL A 598 -16.79 -33.18 2.60
C VAL A 598 -17.27 -33.96 1.36
N PRO A 599 -16.75 -33.64 0.14
CA PRO A 599 -17.10 -34.37 -1.07
C PRO A 599 -16.74 -35.86 -0.95
N LYS A 600 -17.69 -36.75 -1.29
CA LYS A 600 -17.47 -38.21 -1.24
C LYS A 600 -16.41 -38.70 -2.22
N LYS A 601 -16.22 -38.00 -3.31
CA LYS A 601 -15.23 -38.32 -4.34
C LYS A 601 -14.54 -37.04 -4.78
N ARG A 602 -13.21 -37.04 -4.87
CA ARG A 602 -12.41 -35.95 -5.43
C ARG A 602 -12.36 -36.08 -6.94
N ARG A 603 -12.51 -34.95 -7.66
CA ARG A 603 -12.35 -34.91 -9.12
C ARG A 603 -10.89 -35.09 -9.47
N LYS A 604 -10.59 -35.93 -10.50
CA LYS A 604 -9.22 -36.11 -10.99
C LYS A 604 -8.84 -35.10 -12.07
N GLY A 605 -9.78 -34.20 -12.43
CA GLY A 605 -9.63 -33.30 -13.56
C GLY A 605 -9.69 -34.00 -14.91
N ASN A 606 -9.30 -33.31 -15.96
CA ASN A 606 -9.30 -33.80 -17.35
C ASN A 606 -7.97 -34.46 -17.78
N GLY A 607 -7.05 -34.70 -16.84
CA GLY A 607 -5.71 -35.28 -17.10
C GLY A 607 -4.68 -34.31 -17.66
N LYS A 608 -5.03 -33.04 -17.85
CA LYS A 608 -4.13 -31.98 -18.32
C LYS A 608 -3.72 -31.08 -17.16
N PHE A 609 -2.59 -30.39 -17.30
CA PHE A 609 -2.00 -29.56 -16.27
C PHE A 609 -1.52 -28.24 -16.86
N LEU A 610 -1.60 -27.18 -16.06
CA LEU A 610 -0.73 -26.01 -16.20
C LEU A 610 0.46 -26.21 -15.27
N GLU A 611 1.67 -25.96 -15.75
CA GLU A 611 2.88 -26.07 -14.93
C GLU A 611 3.63 -24.75 -14.93
N VAL A 612 3.79 -24.15 -13.77
CA VAL A 612 4.70 -23.02 -13.54
C VAL A 612 6.07 -23.60 -13.26
N VAL A 613 7.08 -23.19 -14.02
CA VAL A 613 8.45 -23.71 -13.93
C VAL A 613 9.38 -22.61 -13.41
N GLY A 614 10.11 -22.92 -12.35
CA GLY A 614 11.19 -22.08 -11.85
C GLY A 614 10.75 -20.73 -11.31
N ALA A 615 9.64 -20.68 -10.58
CA ALA A 615 9.12 -19.47 -9.92
C ALA A 615 10.10 -18.97 -8.85
N ALA A 616 10.61 -17.73 -9.02
CA ALA A 616 11.67 -17.16 -8.18
C ALA A 616 11.43 -15.67 -7.85
N GLU A 617 10.19 -15.20 -7.89
CA GLU A 617 9.84 -13.83 -7.52
C GLU A 617 9.66 -13.71 -5.99
N ASN A 618 10.03 -12.57 -5.43
CA ASN A 618 9.99 -12.29 -4.00
C ASN A 618 10.67 -13.39 -3.17
N ASN A 619 9.93 -14.04 -2.28
CA ASN A 619 10.45 -15.10 -1.41
C ASN A 619 10.41 -16.52 -2.02
N LEU A 620 9.92 -16.68 -3.26
CA LEU A 620 9.83 -17.99 -3.90
C LEU A 620 11.22 -18.55 -4.28
N LYS A 621 11.46 -19.82 -3.94
CA LYS A 621 12.77 -20.48 -4.06
C LYS A 621 12.87 -21.36 -5.31
N ASN A 622 12.74 -20.78 -6.51
CA ASN A 622 12.87 -21.48 -7.80
C ASN A 622 11.98 -22.75 -7.87
N LEU A 623 10.74 -22.63 -7.42
CA LEU A 623 9.82 -23.75 -7.34
C LEU A 623 9.14 -24.04 -8.69
N SER A 624 8.77 -25.32 -8.89
CA SER A 624 7.94 -25.75 -10.01
C SER A 624 6.69 -26.44 -9.47
N VAL A 625 5.52 -26.09 -10.02
CA VAL A 625 4.24 -26.57 -9.50
C VAL A 625 3.24 -26.80 -10.64
N LYS A 626 2.45 -27.88 -10.50
CA LYS A 626 1.40 -28.29 -11.44
C LYS A 626 0.02 -27.96 -10.89
N PHE A 627 -0.80 -27.35 -11.72
CA PHE A 627 -2.21 -27.06 -11.46
C PHE A 627 -3.06 -27.99 -12.34
N PRO A 628 -3.77 -28.98 -11.78
CA PRO A 628 -4.64 -29.87 -12.57
C PRO A 628 -5.81 -29.09 -13.14
N LEU A 629 -6.14 -29.32 -14.42
CA LEU A 629 -7.24 -28.64 -15.09
C LEU A 629 -8.56 -29.39 -14.89
N GLY A 630 -9.69 -28.63 -14.83
CA GLY A 630 -11.02 -29.16 -14.54
C GLY A 630 -11.20 -29.56 -13.08
N THR A 631 -10.53 -28.84 -12.16
CA THR A 631 -10.60 -29.10 -10.71
C THR A 631 -10.80 -27.81 -9.93
N LEU A 632 -11.25 -27.95 -8.68
CA LEU A 632 -11.13 -26.94 -7.64
C LEU A 632 -9.78 -27.11 -6.94
N THR A 633 -8.80 -26.29 -7.32
CA THR A 633 -7.45 -26.31 -6.75
C THR A 633 -7.29 -25.17 -5.73
N LEU A 634 -6.88 -25.49 -4.50
CA LEU A 634 -6.63 -24.49 -3.46
C LEU A 634 -5.13 -24.32 -3.23
N VAL A 635 -4.71 -23.05 -3.13
CA VAL A 635 -3.35 -22.67 -2.74
C VAL A 635 -3.39 -22.21 -1.29
N THR A 636 -2.78 -22.97 -0.41
CA THR A 636 -2.82 -22.82 1.05
C THR A 636 -1.44 -22.54 1.64
N GLY A 637 -1.36 -22.29 2.92
CA GLY A 637 -0.10 -22.05 3.65
C GLY A 637 -0.17 -20.82 4.55
N VAL A 638 0.82 -20.68 5.41
CA VAL A 638 0.89 -19.57 6.38
C VAL A 638 0.94 -18.20 5.70
N SER A 639 0.62 -17.13 6.46
CA SER A 639 0.72 -15.75 5.95
C SER A 639 2.16 -15.45 5.52
N GLY A 640 2.33 -14.77 4.37
CA GLY A 640 3.66 -14.47 3.81
C GLY A 640 4.42 -15.65 3.19
N SER A 641 3.81 -16.84 3.01
CA SER A 641 4.48 -18.01 2.41
C SER A 641 4.72 -17.93 0.89
N GLY A 642 4.16 -16.90 0.21
CA GLY A 642 4.35 -16.69 -1.23
C GLY A 642 3.16 -17.08 -2.11
N LYS A 643 1.97 -17.35 -1.53
CA LYS A 643 0.75 -17.72 -2.27
C LYS A 643 0.36 -16.74 -3.37
N SER A 644 0.17 -15.47 -3.00
CA SER A 644 -0.22 -14.42 -3.95
C SER A 644 0.88 -14.14 -4.98
N THR A 645 2.16 -14.29 -4.59
CA THR A 645 3.29 -14.20 -5.53
C THR A 645 3.20 -15.29 -6.60
N LEU A 646 2.93 -16.55 -6.21
CA LEU A 646 2.81 -17.66 -7.14
C LEU A 646 1.60 -17.50 -8.06
N VAL A 647 0.43 -17.17 -7.49
CA VAL A 647 -0.84 -17.19 -8.22
C VAL A 647 -1.06 -15.88 -8.97
N ASN A 648 -0.94 -14.72 -8.31
CA ASN A 648 -1.28 -13.43 -8.90
C ASN A 648 -0.11 -12.87 -9.72
N GLU A 649 1.11 -12.84 -9.15
CA GLU A 649 2.24 -12.21 -9.83
C GLU A 649 2.84 -13.08 -10.94
N ILE A 650 2.83 -14.41 -10.80
CA ILE A 650 3.44 -15.30 -11.79
C ILE A 650 2.38 -15.95 -12.66
N LEU A 651 1.48 -16.77 -12.09
CA LEU A 651 0.52 -17.55 -12.88
C LEU A 651 -0.44 -16.63 -13.66
N TYR A 652 -1.13 -15.71 -12.97
CA TYR A 652 -2.08 -14.82 -13.62
C TYR A 652 -1.42 -13.89 -14.62
N LYS A 653 -0.41 -13.10 -14.18
CA LYS A 653 0.25 -12.14 -15.07
C LYS A 653 0.97 -12.83 -16.23
N GLY A 654 1.58 -14.01 -16.00
CA GLY A 654 2.24 -14.77 -17.05
C GLY A 654 1.27 -15.27 -18.11
N ILE A 655 0.13 -15.81 -17.71
CA ILE A 655 -0.91 -16.27 -18.65
C ILE A 655 -1.57 -15.08 -19.36
N ALA A 656 -1.91 -14.02 -18.62
CA ALA A 656 -2.53 -12.82 -19.20
C ALA A 656 -1.62 -12.11 -20.21
N SER A 657 -0.32 -12.08 -19.95
CA SER A 657 0.68 -11.57 -20.90
C SER A 657 0.70 -12.39 -22.20
N GLN A 658 0.61 -13.70 -22.13
CA GLN A 658 0.64 -14.56 -23.32
C GLN A 658 -0.69 -14.61 -24.08
N LEU A 659 -1.84 -14.67 -23.37
CA LEU A 659 -3.16 -14.78 -24.01
C LEU A 659 -3.71 -13.43 -24.50
N TYR A 660 -3.44 -12.36 -23.75
CA TYR A 660 -4.08 -11.05 -23.99
C TYR A 660 -3.08 -9.93 -24.28
N HIS A 661 -1.78 -10.25 -24.36
CA HIS A 661 -0.72 -9.24 -24.44
C HIS A 661 -0.88 -8.18 -23.35
N ALA A 662 -1.26 -8.65 -22.12
CA ALA A 662 -1.46 -7.77 -21.00
C ALA A 662 -0.12 -7.15 -20.57
N LYS A 663 -0.15 -5.87 -20.21
CA LYS A 663 1.02 -5.02 -19.93
C LYS A 663 1.77 -5.34 -18.65
N GLY A 664 1.16 -6.09 -17.74
CA GLY A 664 1.78 -6.46 -16.47
C GLY A 664 2.94 -7.42 -16.67
N LYS A 665 4.16 -7.04 -16.26
CA LYS A 665 5.29 -7.98 -16.25
C LYS A 665 5.01 -9.10 -15.24
N PRO A 666 5.09 -10.37 -15.65
CA PRO A 666 5.01 -11.48 -14.71
C PRO A 666 6.25 -11.49 -13.81
N GLY A 667 6.09 -11.97 -12.58
CA GLY A 667 7.22 -12.19 -11.67
C GLY A 667 8.23 -13.17 -12.24
N LYS A 668 9.44 -13.19 -11.69
CA LYS A 668 10.56 -14.02 -12.17
C LYS A 668 10.20 -15.49 -12.18
N HIS A 669 10.21 -16.10 -13.37
CA HIS A 669 9.99 -17.53 -13.59
C HIS A 669 10.67 -17.96 -14.89
N LYS A 670 10.82 -19.28 -15.12
CA LYS A 670 11.41 -19.80 -16.36
C LYS A 670 10.39 -19.97 -17.47
N GLY A 671 9.14 -20.30 -17.15
CA GLY A 671 8.07 -20.46 -18.12
C GLY A 671 6.81 -21.05 -17.52
N ILE A 672 5.73 -21.01 -18.29
CA ILE A 672 4.44 -21.64 -17.96
C ILE A 672 4.10 -22.59 -19.11
N LEU A 673 3.93 -23.88 -18.80
CA LEU A 673 3.61 -24.94 -19.75
C LEU A 673 2.12 -25.29 -19.68
N GLY A 674 1.56 -25.78 -20.79
CA GLY A 674 0.17 -26.26 -20.88
C GLY A 674 -0.85 -25.17 -21.23
N LEU A 675 -0.41 -23.99 -21.67
CA LEU A 675 -1.27 -22.86 -22.03
C LEU A 675 -2.24 -23.14 -23.17
N GLU A 676 -1.91 -24.06 -24.07
CA GLU A 676 -2.76 -24.52 -25.17
C GLU A 676 -4.06 -25.17 -24.68
N ASN A 677 -4.15 -25.54 -23.40
CA ASN A 677 -5.31 -26.18 -22.79
C ASN A 677 -6.33 -25.20 -22.22
N ILE A 678 -6.01 -23.90 -22.16
CA ILE A 678 -6.90 -22.85 -21.71
C ILE A 678 -7.10 -21.81 -22.80
N ASP A 679 -8.28 -21.20 -22.85
CA ASP A 679 -8.63 -20.15 -23.81
C ASP A 679 -8.89 -18.80 -23.12
N LYS A 680 -9.10 -18.82 -21.82
CA LYS A 680 -9.43 -17.63 -21.05
C LYS A 680 -8.94 -17.72 -19.61
N ILE A 681 -8.43 -16.61 -19.07
CA ILE A 681 -8.14 -16.45 -17.65
C ILE A 681 -8.94 -15.28 -17.08
N ILE A 682 -9.48 -15.46 -15.89
CA ILE A 682 -10.28 -14.46 -15.17
C ILE A 682 -9.76 -14.36 -13.75
N ASP A 683 -9.34 -13.15 -13.39
CA ASP A 683 -8.97 -12.80 -12.02
C ASP A 683 -10.15 -12.13 -11.31
N ILE A 684 -10.52 -12.66 -10.16
CA ILE A 684 -11.59 -12.19 -9.30
C ILE A 684 -10.96 -11.74 -7.98
N ASP A 685 -10.41 -10.54 -7.99
CA ASP A 685 -9.77 -9.90 -6.85
C ASP A 685 -10.77 -9.08 -5.99
N GLN A 686 -10.31 -8.62 -4.82
CA GLN A 686 -11.09 -7.81 -3.89
C GLN A 686 -11.12 -6.31 -4.22
N GLN A 687 -10.51 -5.88 -5.34
CA GLN A 687 -10.51 -4.47 -5.72
C GLN A 687 -11.94 -3.99 -6.06
N PRO A 688 -12.25 -2.72 -5.81
CA PRO A 688 -13.54 -2.14 -6.13
C PRO A 688 -13.93 -2.34 -7.60
N ILE A 689 -15.21 -2.55 -7.89
CA ILE A 689 -15.75 -2.67 -9.26
C ILE A 689 -15.72 -1.34 -10.06
N GLY A 690 -15.24 -0.28 -9.45
CA GLY A 690 -15.00 1.03 -10.05
C GLY A 690 -14.56 2.06 -9.02
N ARG A 691 -13.87 3.09 -9.47
CA ARG A 691 -13.28 4.14 -8.63
C ARG A 691 -14.18 5.35 -8.43
N THR A 692 -15.31 5.42 -9.13
CA THR A 692 -16.23 6.57 -9.11
C THR A 692 -17.58 6.20 -8.50
N PRO A 693 -18.31 7.16 -7.91
CA PRO A 693 -19.67 6.93 -7.40
C PRO A 693 -20.68 6.48 -8.46
N ARG A 694 -20.36 6.60 -9.75
CA ARG A 694 -21.20 6.16 -10.87
C ARG A 694 -21.15 4.65 -11.10
N SER A 695 -20.04 4.02 -10.72
CA SER A 695 -19.94 2.56 -10.80
C SER A 695 -20.83 1.94 -9.72
N ASN A 696 -21.63 0.96 -10.09
CA ASN A 696 -22.54 0.25 -9.19
C ASN A 696 -22.82 -1.19 -9.70
N PRO A 697 -23.41 -2.07 -8.90
CA PRO A 697 -23.71 -3.44 -9.29
C PRO A 697 -24.51 -3.55 -10.60
N ALA A 698 -25.52 -2.69 -10.81
CA ALA A 698 -26.36 -2.74 -12.00
C ALA A 698 -25.59 -2.39 -13.29
N THR A 699 -24.68 -1.42 -13.24
CA THR A 699 -23.85 -1.04 -14.40
C THR A 699 -22.78 -2.08 -14.69
N TYR A 700 -22.12 -2.59 -13.64
CA TYR A 700 -21.04 -3.55 -13.78
C TYR A 700 -21.50 -4.89 -14.37
N THR A 701 -22.65 -5.40 -13.93
CA THR A 701 -23.25 -6.64 -14.43
C THR A 701 -24.00 -6.47 -15.76
N GLY A 702 -24.10 -5.24 -16.27
CA GLY A 702 -24.86 -4.93 -17.47
C GLY A 702 -26.37 -5.16 -17.34
N VAL A 703 -26.92 -5.26 -16.15
CA VAL A 703 -28.37 -5.28 -15.89
C VAL A 703 -29.00 -3.94 -16.24
N PHE A 704 -28.27 -2.86 -15.94
CA PHE A 704 -28.76 -1.50 -16.14
C PHE A 704 -29.05 -1.16 -17.60
N ASP A 705 -28.35 -1.76 -18.55
CA ASP A 705 -28.60 -1.55 -19.97
C ASP A 705 -29.97 -2.08 -20.35
N ALA A 706 -30.34 -3.29 -19.89
CA ALA A 706 -31.65 -3.85 -20.14
C ALA A 706 -32.79 -3.07 -19.43
N ILE A 707 -32.50 -2.50 -18.25
CA ILE A 707 -33.47 -1.62 -17.55
C ILE A 707 -33.68 -0.32 -18.33
N ARG A 708 -32.61 0.32 -18.82
CA ARG A 708 -32.72 1.54 -19.65
C ARG A 708 -33.50 1.31 -20.94
N ASP A 709 -33.27 0.17 -21.61
CA ASP A 709 -34.01 -0.24 -22.78
C ASP A 709 -35.50 -0.37 -22.44
N LEU A 710 -35.85 -1.02 -21.32
CA LEU A 710 -37.23 -1.18 -20.89
C LEU A 710 -37.93 0.18 -20.64
N PHE A 711 -37.23 1.09 -19.94
CA PHE A 711 -37.78 2.44 -19.70
C PHE A 711 -37.97 3.23 -20.98
N SER A 712 -37.10 3.08 -21.97
CA SER A 712 -37.26 3.76 -23.29
C SER A 712 -38.48 3.25 -24.07
N GLN A 713 -38.96 2.04 -23.78
CA GLN A 713 -40.12 1.42 -24.42
C GLN A 713 -41.46 1.77 -23.76
N THR A 714 -41.45 2.46 -22.64
CA THR A 714 -42.69 2.91 -21.97
C THR A 714 -43.43 3.91 -22.85
N ASN A 715 -44.78 3.97 -22.72
CA ASN A 715 -45.59 4.89 -23.48
C ASN A 715 -45.15 6.35 -23.25
N ALA A 716 -44.89 6.73 -22.03
CA ALA A 716 -44.40 8.06 -21.66
C ALA A 716 -43.07 8.44 -22.37
N SER A 717 -42.14 7.48 -22.48
CA SER A 717 -40.88 7.69 -23.20
C SER A 717 -41.06 7.82 -24.68
N LYS A 718 -41.92 6.97 -25.29
CA LYS A 718 -42.21 7.02 -26.72
C LYS A 718 -42.87 8.34 -27.12
N MET A 719 -43.83 8.83 -26.32
CA MET A 719 -44.50 10.12 -26.55
C MET A 719 -43.53 11.31 -26.50
N ARG A 720 -42.48 11.23 -25.63
CA ARG A 720 -41.46 12.26 -25.46
C ARG A 720 -40.24 12.07 -26.36
N GLY A 721 -40.18 11.01 -27.16
CA GLY A 721 -39.02 10.67 -27.99
C GLY A 721 -37.77 10.28 -27.19
N TYR A 722 -37.93 9.78 -25.94
CA TYR A 722 -36.83 9.42 -25.10
C TYR A 722 -36.24 8.07 -25.49
N LYS A 723 -34.94 8.05 -25.80
CA LYS A 723 -34.16 6.84 -26.07
C LYS A 723 -33.50 6.31 -24.78
N ALA A 724 -32.92 5.12 -24.83
CA ALA A 724 -32.22 4.51 -23.67
C ALA A 724 -31.11 5.39 -23.06
N GLY A 725 -30.47 6.25 -23.88
CA GLY A 725 -29.47 7.22 -23.41
C GLY A 725 -30.02 8.25 -22.42
N ARG A 726 -31.32 8.60 -22.50
CA ARG A 726 -31.98 9.52 -21.56
C ARG A 726 -31.97 9.00 -20.13
N PHE A 727 -32.02 7.69 -19.97
CA PHE A 727 -32.01 6.99 -18.67
C PHE A 727 -30.59 6.63 -18.19
N SER A 728 -29.54 7.17 -18.81
CA SER A 728 -28.17 7.03 -18.36
C SER A 728 -27.75 8.24 -17.53
N PHE A 729 -27.25 8.03 -16.33
CA PHE A 729 -26.65 9.09 -15.50
C PHE A 729 -25.24 9.48 -15.96
N ASN A 730 -24.65 8.78 -16.94
CA ASN A 730 -23.34 9.12 -17.51
C ASN A 730 -23.44 10.07 -18.70
N VAL A 731 -24.60 10.15 -19.37
CA VAL A 731 -24.78 10.90 -20.61
C VAL A 731 -25.59 12.18 -20.34
N LYS A 732 -25.21 13.30 -20.99
CA LYS A 732 -25.98 14.54 -20.93
C LYS A 732 -27.39 14.34 -21.43
N GLY A 733 -28.33 15.12 -20.89
CA GLY A 733 -29.73 15.17 -21.30
C GLY A 733 -30.70 14.56 -20.29
N GLY A 734 -30.39 13.45 -19.63
CA GLY A 734 -31.25 12.85 -18.60
C GLY A 734 -30.72 12.95 -17.18
N ARG A 735 -29.41 13.15 -17.01
CA ARG A 735 -28.76 13.26 -15.70
C ARG A 735 -28.93 14.64 -15.06
N CYS A 736 -28.78 14.73 -13.78
CA CYS A 736 -28.61 15.99 -13.08
C CYS A 736 -27.27 16.63 -13.47
N GLU A 737 -27.30 17.83 -14.04
CA GLU A 737 -26.07 18.50 -14.48
C GLU A 737 -25.27 19.13 -13.32
N ALA A 738 -25.91 19.43 -12.16
CA ALA A 738 -25.20 19.95 -10.99
C ALA A 738 -24.19 18.95 -10.42
N CYS A 739 -24.59 17.67 -10.23
CA CYS A 739 -23.69 16.59 -9.81
C CYS A 739 -23.18 15.74 -10.97
N ARG A 740 -23.52 16.07 -12.22
CA ARG A 740 -23.16 15.32 -13.43
C ARG A 740 -23.51 13.84 -13.38
N GLY A 741 -24.54 13.47 -12.60
CA GLY A 741 -25.03 12.11 -12.44
C GLY A 741 -24.40 11.32 -11.27
N ASP A 742 -23.53 11.92 -10.48
CA ASP A 742 -22.93 11.26 -9.30
C ASP A 742 -23.95 11.10 -8.17
N GLY A 743 -24.95 11.98 -8.05
CA GLY A 743 -25.91 12.03 -6.95
C GLY A 743 -25.35 12.69 -5.70
N ILE A 744 -24.03 12.81 -5.61
CA ILE A 744 -23.29 13.40 -4.49
C ILE A 744 -22.32 14.46 -5.02
N LEU A 745 -21.93 15.39 -4.16
CA LEU A 745 -20.89 16.37 -4.40
C LEU A 745 -19.69 16.04 -3.51
N LYS A 746 -18.52 15.98 -4.09
CA LYS A 746 -17.25 15.84 -3.37
C LYS A 746 -16.78 17.22 -2.95
N ILE A 747 -16.60 17.44 -1.67
CA ILE A 747 -15.99 18.63 -1.09
C ILE A 747 -14.56 18.25 -0.70
N GLU A 748 -13.60 18.77 -1.43
CA GLU A 748 -12.19 18.53 -1.15
C GLU A 748 -11.74 19.35 0.07
N MET A 749 -11.18 18.65 1.05
CA MET A 749 -10.70 19.23 2.30
C MET A 749 -9.18 19.09 2.32
N HIS A 750 -8.43 20.16 2.09
CA HIS A 750 -6.96 20.15 1.95
C HIS A 750 -6.18 19.44 3.07
N PHE A 751 -6.70 19.34 4.27
CA PHE A 751 -6.04 18.74 5.45
C PHE A 751 -6.86 17.63 6.11
N LEU A 752 -8.08 17.38 5.63
CA LEU A 752 -9.00 16.37 6.17
C LEU A 752 -9.45 15.45 5.04
N PRO A 753 -10.00 14.27 5.37
CA PRO A 753 -10.63 13.43 4.35
C PRO A 753 -11.73 14.16 3.60
N ASP A 754 -11.83 13.91 2.29
CA ASP A 754 -12.88 14.48 1.46
C ASP A 754 -14.29 14.15 1.99
N VAL A 755 -15.17 15.12 1.99
CA VAL A 755 -16.55 14.96 2.44
C VAL A 755 -17.47 14.82 1.24
N TYR A 756 -18.33 13.80 1.28
CA TYR A 756 -19.33 13.53 0.25
C TYR A 756 -20.71 13.89 0.76
N VAL A 757 -21.35 14.88 0.15
CA VAL A 757 -22.71 15.32 0.50
C VAL A 757 -23.70 15.02 -0.60
N PRO A 758 -24.98 14.70 -0.31
CA PRO A 758 -25.99 14.56 -1.34
C PRO A 758 -26.13 15.85 -2.16
N CYS A 759 -26.29 15.71 -3.48
CA CYS A 759 -26.51 16.86 -4.35
C CYS A 759 -27.82 17.57 -3.98
N GLU A 760 -27.76 18.85 -3.70
CA GLU A 760 -28.93 19.66 -3.29
C GLU A 760 -30.01 19.73 -4.36
N VAL A 761 -29.62 19.73 -5.65
CA VAL A 761 -30.52 19.82 -6.79
C VAL A 761 -31.33 18.56 -7.01
N CYS A 762 -30.66 17.40 -7.06
CA CYS A 762 -31.34 16.12 -7.31
C CYS A 762 -31.59 15.29 -6.03
N LYS A 763 -31.13 15.75 -4.88
CA LYS A 763 -31.26 15.08 -3.57
C LYS A 763 -30.83 13.60 -3.61
N GLY A 764 -29.73 13.33 -4.33
CA GLY A 764 -29.21 11.98 -4.51
C GLY A 764 -29.78 11.21 -5.71
N ALA A 765 -30.84 11.67 -6.36
CA ALA A 765 -31.55 10.93 -7.40
C ALA A 765 -30.78 10.79 -8.74
N ARG A 766 -29.65 11.48 -8.95
CA ARG A 766 -28.77 11.38 -10.14
C ARG A 766 -29.35 11.92 -11.43
N TYR A 767 -30.66 12.06 -11.56
CA TYR A 767 -31.39 12.46 -12.78
C TYR A 767 -32.03 13.82 -12.64
N ASN A 768 -32.38 14.40 -13.79
CA ASN A 768 -33.22 15.57 -13.82
C ASN A 768 -34.70 15.19 -13.61
N ARG A 769 -35.52 16.21 -13.28
CA ARG A 769 -36.92 16.03 -12.91
C ARG A 769 -37.75 15.37 -14.05
N GLU A 770 -37.53 15.77 -15.29
CA GLU A 770 -38.26 15.24 -16.45
C GLU A 770 -38.02 13.74 -16.70
N THR A 771 -36.78 13.26 -16.47
CA THR A 771 -36.47 11.83 -16.57
C THR A 771 -37.13 11.03 -15.46
N LEU A 772 -37.24 11.60 -14.26
CA LEU A 772 -37.88 10.94 -13.10
C LEU A 772 -39.40 10.88 -13.22
N GLU A 773 -40.04 11.65 -14.13
CA GLU A 773 -41.49 11.56 -14.41
C GLU A 773 -41.85 10.26 -15.13
N VAL A 774 -40.92 9.67 -15.88
CA VAL A 774 -41.19 8.39 -16.57
C VAL A 774 -41.20 7.25 -15.54
N ARG A 775 -42.32 6.48 -15.59
CA ARG A 775 -42.53 5.38 -14.64
C ARG A 775 -42.81 4.07 -15.37
N TYR A 776 -42.30 2.98 -14.83
CA TYR A 776 -42.63 1.61 -15.17
C TYR A 776 -43.20 0.93 -13.94
N LYS A 777 -44.44 0.38 -14.04
CA LYS A 777 -45.17 -0.17 -12.87
C LYS A 777 -45.16 0.74 -11.63
N GLY A 778 -45.34 2.07 -11.85
CA GLY A 778 -45.38 3.08 -10.79
C GLY A 778 -44.02 3.54 -10.24
N LYS A 779 -42.91 2.93 -10.63
CA LYS A 779 -41.54 3.28 -10.20
C LYS A 779 -40.76 4.00 -11.28
N ASN A 780 -40.04 5.07 -10.93
CA ASN A 780 -39.11 5.76 -11.81
C ASN A 780 -37.75 5.05 -11.84
N ILE A 781 -36.83 5.54 -12.68
CA ILE A 781 -35.51 4.93 -12.86
C ILE A 781 -34.66 4.99 -11.58
N PHE A 782 -34.79 6.03 -10.76
CA PHE A 782 -34.09 6.15 -9.49
C PHE A 782 -34.69 5.20 -8.45
N ASP A 783 -36.00 5.10 -8.35
CA ASP A 783 -36.68 4.13 -7.45
C ASP A 783 -36.19 2.71 -7.74
N VAL A 784 -35.96 2.37 -9.03
CA VAL A 784 -35.42 1.06 -9.43
C VAL A 784 -33.96 0.89 -9.00
N LEU A 785 -33.13 1.92 -9.13
CA LEU A 785 -31.74 1.85 -8.65
C LEU A 785 -31.67 1.77 -7.11
N ASP A 786 -32.65 2.31 -6.41
CA ASP A 786 -32.72 2.26 -4.95
C ASP A 786 -33.30 0.93 -4.40
N MET A 787 -33.89 0.10 -5.28
CA MET A 787 -34.34 -1.26 -4.90
C MET A 787 -33.15 -2.14 -4.54
N THR A 788 -33.36 -3.00 -3.55
CA THR A 788 -32.48 -4.15 -3.34
C THR A 788 -32.59 -5.13 -4.52
N ILE A 789 -31.57 -5.96 -4.70
CA ILE A 789 -31.59 -7.00 -5.75
C ILE A 789 -32.75 -7.99 -5.52
N ASP A 790 -33.07 -8.31 -4.27
CA ASP A 790 -34.23 -9.17 -3.91
C ASP A 790 -35.55 -8.55 -4.36
N GLU A 791 -35.77 -7.26 -4.07
CA GLU A 791 -36.95 -6.51 -4.51
C GLU A 791 -37.01 -6.38 -6.04
N ALA A 792 -35.86 -6.13 -6.68
CA ALA A 792 -35.78 -6.03 -8.12
C ALA A 792 -36.06 -7.38 -8.82
N CYS A 793 -35.63 -8.51 -8.24
CA CYS A 793 -35.97 -9.84 -8.74
C CYS A 793 -37.51 -10.06 -8.80
N GLU A 794 -38.23 -9.68 -7.76
CA GLU A 794 -39.68 -9.78 -7.74
C GLU A 794 -40.33 -8.75 -8.70
N PHE A 795 -39.86 -7.54 -8.72
CA PHE A 795 -40.38 -6.46 -9.59
C PHE A 795 -40.25 -6.79 -11.08
N PHE A 796 -39.12 -7.38 -11.49
CA PHE A 796 -38.83 -7.73 -12.88
C PHE A 796 -39.07 -9.21 -13.23
N LYS A 797 -39.71 -10.00 -12.39
CA LYS A 797 -39.92 -11.44 -12.63
C LYS A 797 -40.51 -11.78 -14.00
N ASN A 798 -41.34 -10.89 -14.55
CA ASN A 798 -41.98 -11.08 -15.86
C ASN A 798 -41.15 -10.51 -17.03
N VAL A 799 -39.91 -10.07 -16.79
CA VAL A 799 -38.96 -9.57 -17.80
C VAL A 799 -37.75 -10.50 -17.82
N PRO A 800 -37.76 -11.60 -18.61
CA PRO A 800 -36.74 -12.66 -18.53
C PRO A 800 -35.31 -12.19 -18.70
N ARG A 801 -35.10 -11.19 -19.58
CA ARG A 801 -33.76 -10.62 -19.85
C ARG A 801 -33.16 -9.93 -18.61
N ILE A 802 -33.98 -9.32 -17.76
CA ILE A 802 -33.55 -8.68 -16.51
C ILE A 802 -33.55 -9.69 -15.38
N ALA A 803 -34.64 -10.46 -15.23
CA ALA A 803 -34.84 -11.40 -14.15
C ALA A 803 -33.71 -12.45 -14.04
N ARG A 804 -33.25 -13.01 -15.17
CA ARG A 804 -32.13 -13.97 -15.21
C ARG A 804 -30.85 -13.39 -14.64
N LYS A 805 -30.53 -12.15 -14.99
CA LYS A 805 -29.31 -11.47 -14.51
C LYS A 805 -29.38 -11.18 -13.02
N LEU A 806 -30.52 -10.68 -12.55
CA LEU A 806 -30.75 -10.39 -11.14
C LEU A 806 -30.70 -11.67 -10.29
N GLN A 807 -31.25 -12.78 -10.81
CA GLN A 807 -31.25 -14.07 -10.10
C GLN A 807 -29.81 -14.54 -9.83
N ILE A 808 -28.89 -14.42 -10.79
CA ILE A 808 -27.49 -14.83 -10.60
C ILE A 808 -26.82 -13.96 -9.54
N ILE A 809 -27.09 -12.63 -9.51
CA ILE A 809 -26.56 -11.75 -8.46
C ILE A 809 -27.12 -12.12 -7.08
N LYS A 810 -28.38 -12.51 -7.02
CA LYS A 810 -29.01 -13.04 -5.81
C LYS A 810 -28.40 -14.37 -5.36
N ASP A 811 -28.14 -15.29 -6.30
CA ASP A 811 -27.56 -16.61 -6.02
C ASP A 811 -26.17 -16.52 -5.39
N VAL A 812 -25.35 -15.52 -5.77
CA VAL A 812 -24.05 -15.24 -5.11
C VAL A 812 -24.20 -14.63 -3.71
N GLY A 813 -25.40 -14.50 -3.18
CA GLY A 813 -25.67 -13.99 -1.84
C GLY A 813 -25.69 -12.47 -1.72
N LEU A 814 -25.92 -11.73 -2.83
CA LEU A 814 -25.94 -10.27 -2.86
C LEU A 814 -27.37 -9.69 -2.92
N GLY A 815 -28.40 -10.45 -2.58
CA GLY A 815 -29.80 -10.04 -2.66
C GLY A 815 -30.13 -8.76 -1.88
N TYR A 816 -29.40 -8.49 -0.81
CA TYR A 816 -29.59 -7.32 0.06
C TYR A 816 -29.00 -6.01 -0.50
N LEU A 817 -28.06 -6.06 -1.46
CA LEU A 817 -27.47 -4.86 -2.05
C LEU A 817 -28.49 -4.08 -2.88
N LYS A 818 -28.37 -2.76 -2.85
CA LYS A 818 -29.12 -1.90 -3.78
C LYS A 818 -28.49 -1.94 -5.17
N LEU A 819 -29.32 -1.96 -6.22
CA LEU A 819 -28.85 -1.97 -7.60
C LEU A 819 -27.93 -0.79 -7.93
N GLY A 820 -28.25 0.41 -7.43
CA GLY A 820 -27.52 1.64 -7.64
C GLY A 820 -26.49 1.97 -6.56
N GLN A 821 -26.18 1.04 -5.64
CA GLN A 821 -25.18 1.24 -4.59
C GLN A 821 -23.81 1.57 -5.18
N SER A 822 -23.20 2.65 -4.69
CA SER A 822 -21.89 3.06 -5.20
C SER A 822 -20.83 1.99 -4.99
N ALA A 823 -19.98 1.77 -5.99
CA ALA A 823 -18.84 0.85 -5.89
C ALA A 823 -17.89 1.18 -4.72
N THR A 824 -17.78 2.46 -4.36
CA THR A 824 -16.93 2.93 -3.27
C THR A 824 -17.44 2.58 -1.88
N THR A 825 -18.71 2.16 -1.76
CA THR A 825 -19.33 1.76 -0.49
C THR A 825 -19.41 0.24 -0.32
N LEU A 826 -19.03 -0.51 -1.35
CA LEU A 826 -18.99 -1.97 -1.28
C LEU A 826 -17.76 -2.44 -0.48
N SER A 827 -17.93 -3.49 0.30
CA SER A 827 -16.80 -4.23 0.88
C SER A 827 -16.03 -4.98 -0.21
N GLY A 828 -14.76 -5.35 0.06
CA GLY A 828 -13.95 -6.12 -0.88
C GLY A 828 -14.63 -7.43 -1.30
N GLY A 829 -15.22 -8.17 -0.36
CA GLY A 829 -15.93 -9.39 -0.64
C GLY A 829 -17.23 -9.19 -1.44
N GLU A 830 -17.95 -8.09 -1.24
CA GLU A 830 -19.13 -7.74 -2.07
C GLU A 830 -18.70 -7.42 -3.50
N ALA A 831 -17.65 -6.62 -3.68
CA ALA A 831 -17.10 -6.28 -5.00
C ALA A 831 -16.67 -7.56 -5.75
N GLN A 832 -15.98 -8.47 -5.07
CA GLN A 832 -15.54 -9.75 -5.62
C GLN A 832 -16.72 -10.62 -6.06
N ARG A 833 -17.78 -10.72 -5.26
CA ARG A 833 -19.01 -11.47 -5.62
C ARG A 833 -19.77 -10.84 -6.79
N VAL A 834 -19.77 -9.50 -6.92
CA VAL A 834 -20.33 -8.84 -8.11
C VAL A 834 -19.54 -9.20 -9.38
N LYS A 835 -18.20 -9.26 -9.28
CA LYS A 835 -17.33 -9.73 -10.38
C LYS A 835 -17.66 -11.18 -10.76
N LEU A 836 -17.73 -12.06 -9.75
CA LEU A 836 -18.09 -13.46 -9.95
C LEU A 836 -19.47 -13.61 -10.62
N ALA A 837 -20.48 -12.87 -10.14
CA ALA A 837 -21.80 -12.86 -10.76
C ALA A 837 -21.77 -12.46 -12.24
N THR A 838 -20.92 -11.49 -12.58
CA THR A 838 -20.77 -11.02 -13.97
C THR A 838 -20.17 -12.08 -14.88
N GLU A 839 -19.21 -12.84 -14.40
CA GLU A 839 -18.63 -13.94 -15.17
C GLU A 839 -19.61 -15.14 -15.32
N LEU A 840 -20.39 -15.42 -14.30
CA LEU A 840 -21.46 -16.43 -14.36
C LEU A 840 -22.57 -16.09 -15.37
N LEU A 841 -22.74 -14.80 -15.70
CA LEU A 841 -23.67 -14.35 -16.76
C LEU A 841 -23.19 -14.69 -18.16
N ARG A 842 -21.88 -14.96 -18.32
CA ARG A 842 -21.26 -15.34 -19.59
C ARG A 842 -21.37 -16.84 -19.81
N ARG A 843 -21.33 -17.26 -21.05
CA ARG A 843 -21.32 -18.68 -21.39
C ARG A 843 -19.93 -19.24 -21.11
N SER A 844 -19.84 -20.31 -20.31
CA SER A 844 -18.60 -21.04 -20.10
C SER A 844 -18.16 -21.73 -21.39
N THR A 845 -16.82 -21.77 -21.61
CA THR A 845 -16.20 -22.51 -22.70
C THR A 845 -15.74 -23.91 -22.27
N GLY A 846 -15.72 -24.18 -20.96
CA GLY A 846 -15.15 -25.40 -20.35
C GLY A 846 -13.62 -25.44 -20.37
N ARG A 847 -12.97 -24.32 -20.70
CA ARG A 847 -11.50 -24.16 -20.75
C ARG A 847 -11.04 -22.85 -20.11
N THR A 848 -11.88 -22.26 -19.27
CA THR A 848 -11.57 -21.01 -18.55
C THR A 848 -10.85 -21.34 -17.24
N LEU A 849 -9.80 -20.58 -16.94
CA LEU A 849 -9.14 -20.57 -15.65
C LEU A 849 -9.65 -19.40 -14.82
N TYR A 850 -10.30 -19.67 -13.71
CA TYR A 850 -10.70 -18.67 -12.70
C TYR A 850 -9.68 -18.64 -11.60
N ILE A 851 -9.23 -17.45 -11.22
CA ILE A 851 -8.38 -17.20 -10.07
C ILE A 851 -9.18 -16.36 -9.07
N LEU A 852 -9.24 -16.80 -7.82
CA LEU A 852 -9.89 -16.10 -6.73
C LEU A 852 -8.92 -15.94 -5.55
N ASP A 853 -8.84 -14.73 -5.01
CA ASP A 853 -7.99 -14.41 -3.86
C ASP A 853 -8.87 -14.20 -2.63
N GLU A 854 -8.80 -15.10 -1.66
CA GLU A 854 -9.53 -15.13 -0.39
C GLU A 854 -11.04 -14.79 -0.53
N PRO A 855 -11.80 -15.54 -1.34
CA PRO A 855 -13.20 -15.18 -1.64
C PRO A 855 -14.17 -15.36 -0.46
N THR A 856 -13.72 -15.94 0.65
CA THR A 856 -14.54 -16.10 1.87
C THR A 856 -14.46 -14.92 2.82
N THR A 857 -13.64 -13.92 2.50
CA THR A 857 -13.46 -12.71 3.30
C THR A 857 -14.81 -12.02 3.59
N GLY A 858 -15.11 -11.78 4.86
CA GLY A 858 -16.35 -11.13 5.32
C GLY A 858 -17.61 -11.98 5.14
N LEU A 859 -17.48 -13.28 4.92
CA LEU A 859 -18.62 -14.19 4.73
C LEU A 859 -18.93 -15.02 5.98
N HIS A 860 -20.19 -15.04 6.33
CA HIS A 860 -20.72 -16.04 7.27
C HIS A 860 -20.66 -17.44 6.62
N THR A 861 -20.49 -18.50 7.43
CA THR A 861 -20.38 -19.90 6.96
C THR A 861 -21.55 -20.31 6.04
N ALA A 862 -22.75 -19.78 6.25
CA ALA A 862 -23.90 -20.03 5.37
C ALA A 862 -23.72 -19.41 3.96
N ASP A 863 -23.04 -18.28 3.86
CA ASP A 863 -22.76 -17.63 2.58
C ASP A 863 -21.57 -18.29 1.88
N ILE A 864 -20.60 -18.82 2.65
CA ILE A 864 -19.50 -19.67 2.14
C ILE A 864 -20.10 -20.93 1.49
N HIS A 865 -21.08 -21.55 2.10
CA HIS A 865 -21.74 -22.74 1.52
C HIS A 865 -22.32 -22.44 0.14
N LYS A 866 -23.04 -21.31 -0.02
CA LYS A 866 -23.56 -20.88 -1.33
C LYS A 866 -22.46 -20.58 -2.35
N LEU A 867 -21.37 -19.96 -1.88
CA LEU A 867 -20.21 -19.68 -2.75
C LEU A 867 -19.61 -20.98 -3.28
N LEU A 868 -19.45 -21.99 -2.43
CA LEU A 868 -18.93 -23.31 -2.84
C LEU A 868 -19.83 -23.97 -3.88
N ASP A 869 -21.17 -23.93 -3.72
CA ASP A 869 -22.11 -24.44 -4.72
C ASP A 869 -21.90 -23.80 -6.10
N ILE A 870 -21.50 -22.53 -6.12
CA ILE A 870 -21.22 -21.79 -7.35
C ILE A 870 -19.87 -22.23 -7.96
N LEU A 871 -18.81 -22.31 -7.15
CA LEU A 871 -17.50 -22.75 -7.60
C LEU A 871 -17.56 -24.20 -8.13
N GLU A 872 -18.33 -25.07 -7.48
CA GLU A 872 -18.56 -26.42 -7.95
C GLU A 872 -19.25 -26.45 -9.31
N ARG A 873 -20.28 -25.63 -9.54
CA ARG A 873 -20.94 -25.53 -10.85
C ARG A 873 -20.01 -25.09 -11.97
N LEU A 874 -19.03 -24.19 -11.68
CA LEU A 874 -18.01 -23.81 -12.67
C LEU A 874 -17.12 -25.00 -13.03
N VAL A 875 -16.65 -25.74 -12.04
CA VAL A 875 -15.79 -26.92 -12.27
C VAL A 875 -16.56 -28.05 -13.00
N GLU A 876 -17.84 -28.27 -12.65
CA GLU A 876 -18.72 -29.21 -13.36
C GLU A 876 -18.94 -28.81 -14.83
N GLY A 877 -18.88 -27.50 -15.14
CA GLY A 877 -18.88 -26.99 -16.51
C GLY A 877 -17.60 -27.24 -17.28
N GLY A 878 -16.59 -27.85 -16.67
CA GLY A 878 -15.28 -28.16 -17.28
C GLY A 878 -14.22 -27.08 -17.01
N ASP A 879 -14.56 -25.95 -16.41
CA ASP A 879 -13.64 -24.87 -16.09
C ASP A 879 -12.70 -25.27 -14.93
N THR A 880 -11.60 -24.57 -14.81
CA THR A 880 -10.63 -24.73 -13.71
C THR A 880 -10.74 -23.57 -12.74
N VAL A 881 -10.77 -23.86 -11.46
CA VAL A 881 -10.87 -22.84 -10.40
C VAL A 881 -9.66 -22.96 -9.48
N VAL A 882 -8.86 -21.92 -9.39
CA VAL A 882 -7.73 -21.79 -8.46
C VAL A 882 -8.06 -20.74 -7.42
N VAL A 883 -8.00 -21.11 -6.16
CA VAL A 883 -8.40 -20.26 -5.03
C VAL A 883 -7.25 -20.17 -4.02
N ILE A 884 -6.86 -18.97 -3.65
CA ILE A 884 -6.02 -18.74 -2.47
C ILE A 884 -6.95 -18.69 -1.26
N GLU A 885 -6.75 -19.57 -0.27
CA GLU A 885 -7.66 -19.67 0.86
C GLU A 885 -6.99 -20.11 2.16
N HIS A 886 -7.61 -19.67 3.27
CA HIS A 886 -7.25 -20.04 4.64
C HIS A 886 -8.41 -20.73 5.39
N ASN A 887 -9.63 -20.57 4.91
CA ASN A 887 -10.82 -21.14 5.54
C ASN A 887 -10.82 -22.67 5.38
N LEU A 888 -10.81 -23.37 6.52
CA LEU A 888 -10.73 -24.81 6.54
C LEU A 888 -11.97 -25.50 5.95
N ASP A 889 -13.15 -24.87 6.05
CA ASP A 889 -14.38 -25.38 5.46
C ASP A 889 -14.34 -25.38 3.93
N VAL A 890 -13.63 -24.44 3.33
CA VAL A 890 -13.36 -24.42 1.89
C VAL A 890 -12.24 -25.41 1.55
N ILE A 891 -11.16 -25.45 2.34
CA ILE A 891 -10.01 -26.32 2.07
C ILE A 891 -10.43 -27.79 2.08
N LYS A 892 -11.32 -28.21 2.97
CA LYS A 892 -11.81 -29.62 3.00
C LYS A 892 -12.61 -30.01 1.77
N THR A 893 -13.14 -29.05 0.99
CA THR A 893 -13.93 -29.34 -0.24
C THR A 893 -13.07 -29.42 -1.49
N ALA A 894 -11.78 -29.03 -1.44
CA ALA A 894 -10.89 -29.00 -2.58
C ALA A 894 -10.71 -30.37 -3.25
N ASP A 895 -10.54 -30.36 -4.58
CA ASP A 895 -10.09 -31.53 -5.32
C ASP A 895 -8.58 -31.71 -5.20
N TYR A 896 -7.85 -30.59 -5.18
CA TYR A 896 -6.39 -30.55 -5.10
C TYR A 896 -5.91 -29.37 -4.26
N ILE A 897 -4.84 -29.56 -3.49
CA ILE A 897 -4.25 -28.52 -2.64
C ILE A 897 -2.78 -28.38 -3.00
N ILE A 898 -2.31 -27.15 -3.04
CA ILE A 898 -0.90 -26.77 -3.11
C ILE A 898 -0.59 -25.98 -1.83
N ASP A 899 0.15 -26.59 -0.92
CA ASP A 899 0.48 -26.01 0.39
C ASP A 899 1.88 -25.41 0.38
N LEU A 900 1.99 -24.08 0.57
CA LEU A 900 3.25 -23.34 0.59
C LEU A 900 3.69 -23.04 2.02
N GLY A 901 5.00 -23.04 2.23
CA GLY A 901 5.58 -22.77 3.52
C GLY A 901 7.09 -23.06 3.57
N PRO A 902 7.57 -23.60 4.70
CA PRO A 902 6.86 -23.91 5.96
C PRO A 902 6.47 -22.66 6.76
N GLU A 903 7.20 -21.56 6.60
CA GLU A 903 7.01 -20.29 7.32
C GLU A 903 6.71 -19.14 6.34
N GLY A 904 6.55 -17.92 6.85
CA GLY A 904 6.46 -16.70 6.05
C GLY A 904 7.83 -16.10 5.72
N GLY A 905 7.87 -15.17 4.75
CA GLY A 905 9.07 -14.44 4.34
C GLY A 905 10.18 -15.36 3.80
N ASP A 906 11.42 -15.07 4.15
CA ASP A 906 12.60 -15.81 3.63
C ASP A 906 12.65 -17.29 4.06
N LYS A 907 11.97 -17.65 5.13
CA LYS A 907 11.83 -19.04 5.58
C LYS A 907 10.71 -19.80 4.88
N GLY A 908 9.91 -19.09 4.07
CA GLY A 908 8.85 -19.63 3.21
C GLY A 908 9.31 -19.88 1.78
N GLY A 909 8.36 -19.77 0.85
CA GLY A 909 8.60 -19.80 -0.58
C GLY A 909 8.94 -21.16 -1.15
N THR A 910 8.57 -22.26 -0.47
CA THR A 910 8.72 -23.63 -0.93
C THR A 910 7.38 -24.36 -0.90
N ILE A 911 7.26 -25.43 -1.70
CA ILE A 911 6.10 -26.32 -1.64
C ILE A 911 6.32 -27.30 -0.50
N VAL A 912 5.41 -27.27 0.49
CA VAL A 912 5.42 -28.21 1.62
C VAL A 912 4.75 -29.52 1.25
N ALA A 913 3.62 -29.44 0.54
CA ALA A 913 2.85 -30.60 0.11
C ALA A 913 1.96 -30.25 -1.06
N THR A 914 1.65 -31.23 -1.92
CA THR A 914 0.61 -31.16 -2.95
C THR A 914 -0.17 -32.46 -2.97
N GLY A 915 -1.46 -32.38 -3.27
CA GLY A 915 -2.34 -33.55 -3.35
C GLY A 915 -3.75 -33.28 -2.90
N THR A 916 -4.53 -34.31 -2.65
CA THR A 916 -5.88 -34.20 -2.07
C THR A 916 -5.83 -33.80 -0.60
N PRO A 917 -6.89 -33.25 -0.03
CA PRO A 917 -6.98 -32.94 1.40
C PRO A 917 -6.53 -34.11 2.29
N GLU A 918 -6.90 -35.34 1.94
CA GLU A 918 -6.57 -36.57 2.65
C GLU A 918 -5.07 -36.92 2.60
N GLU A 919 -4.38 -36.52 1.54
CA GLU A 919 -2.93 -36.67 1.37
C GLU A 919 -2.18 -35.61 2.17
N ILE A 920 -2.64 -34.36 2.13
CA ILE A 920 -2.03 -33.24 2.88
C ILE A 920 -2.01 -33.49 4.38
N VAL A 921 -3.09 -34.05 4.93
CA VAL A 921 -3.17 -34.42 6.37
C VAL A 921 -2.07 -35.39 6.82
N LYS A 922 -1.54 -36.22 5.91
CA LYS A 922 -0.47 -37.17 6.23
C LYS A 922 0.91 -36.51 6.31
N VAL A 923 1.06 -35.29 5.82
CA VAL A 923 2.35 -34.58 5.77
C VAL A 923 2.60 -33.88 7.11
N LYS A 924 3.58 -34.34 7.89
CA LYS A 924 3.87 -33.84 9.25
C LYS A 924 4.24 -32.35 9.31
N ASN A 925 4.86 -31.82 8.25
CA ASN A 925 5.34 -30.43 8.19
C ASN A 925 4.28 -29.44 7.67
N SER A 926 3.12 -29.92 7.23
CA SER A 926 2.02 -29.06 6.80
C SER A 926 1.21 -28.56 7.99
N TYR A 927 1.22 -27.27 8.21
CA TYR A 927 0.32 -26.64 9.19
C TYR A 927 -1.13 -26.78 8.76
N THR A 928 -1.43 -26.53 7.48
CA THR A 928 -2.77 -26.75 6.89
C THR A 928 -3.27 -28.18 7.16
N GLY A 929 -2.40 -29.19 6.93
CA GLY A 929 -2.73 -30.59 7.18
C GLY A 929 -3.03 -30.88 8.64
N LYS A 930 -2.31 -30.28 9.58
CA LYS A 930 -2.54 -30.47 11.02
C LYS A 930 -3.95 -29.98 11.44
N PHE A 931 -4.36 -28.80 11.00
CA PHE A 931 -5.67 -28.23 11.35
C PHE A 931 -6.81 -28.92 10.58
N LEU A 932 -6.57 -29.33 9.33
CA LEU A 932 -7.55 -30.02 8.52
C LEU A 932 -7.93 -31.41 9.05
N LYS A 933 -7.01 -32.06 9.74
CA LYS A 933 -7.17 -33.42 10.25
C LYS A 933 -8.41 -33.58 11.14
N SER A 934 -8.59 -32.68 12.11
CA SER A 934 -9.73 -32.73 13.03
C SER A 934 -11.07 -32.64 12.29
N LEU A 935 -11.18 -31.75 11.29
CA LEU A 935 -12.39 -31.56 10.51
C LEU A 935 -12.74 -32.74 9.61
N LEU A 936 -11.74 -33.42 9.03
CA LEU A 936 -11.96 -34.61 8.22
C LEU A 936 -12.33 -35.84 9.07
N ASP A 937 -11.77 -35.93 10.28
CA ASP A 937 -12.05 -37.02 11.19
C ASP A 937 -13.45 -36.90 11.86
N GLU A 938 -13.93 -35.68 12.12
CA GLU A 938 -15.27 -35.38 12.62
C GLU A 938 -16.38 -35.74 11.63
N GLN A 939 -16.10 -35.81 10.34
CA GLN A 939 -17.11 -36.05 9.28
C GLN A 939 -17.02 -37.45 8.65
N LYS A 940 -16.08 -38.30 9.10
CA LYS A 940 -16.07 -39.74 8.81
C LYS A 940 -17.08 -40.46 9.66
#